data_22e91da78729248d51ca68dbdb24c3b4
#
_entry.id   22e91da78729248d51ca68dbdb24c3b4
#
_cell.length_a   1.000
_cell.length_b   1.000
_cell.length_c   1.000
_cell.angle_alpha   90.00
_cell.angle_beta   90.00
_cell.angle_gamma   90.00
#
_symmetry.space_group_name_H-M   'P 1'
#
loop_
_entity.id
_entity.type
_entity.pdbx_description
1 polymer ?
#
loop_
_entity_poly.entity_id
_entity_poly.type
_entity_poly.pdbx_seq_one_letter_code
_entity_poly.pdbx_strand_id
1 'polypeptide(L)'
;MPAGPLEAALNRFGRDAGILLAFPADLTAGLTSGGVHGRFDVDGALDRLLAGTGLVALRQPGGGYTLQRAGKAAAQPAAAGAELPTIAVRSSAIRAESYRPPQEAGVLRSEIPPLDTAQAVAIVPAQVLRDQRPRNLDDALANVSGITQGNTLAGTQDTIMKRGFGDNRDGSIMHNGMPVVQGRSFNAAVDSVEVLKGPTSLLYGLMDPGGVVNVVSKQPQLTRYNAVSVGGATYGHGKNGGNVTFDSTGPVGDTRLAYRLIVDQSNQQYWRNFGEYRQTFVAPSLAWYGRDTQVVLSYEYRRFHSPFDRGTALDPRTNAPLDIPARRRLDEPFNNMDGESHLAQLSVDHRIDADWNAHFGYSYNRETYDANQIRITGVNPTTGTLSRSNDATHGSLSTDSYGIAYVNGKLTLAGMRHDVQLGVDSEYRRIYRKDMLRQAVKTPFSYLNPVYGLLPPSSTVSASDSDQTDTLHDASAFFQDSIHVTDKWIVSGGMRFITYNQVAGRGRPFKANTDLSGSKWLPRAGVVYKWNDAFSLYGSYSQSLKPSSSIAPMGSGFVIDGATPPEESTAWEVGGKLDLPGGLTGTLALFNIDKKNVLVSQFNDATKLTDWRTSGKARSRGIELDVSGKLGERWNVIASYAYIDAKTIEDPLYAGNRLWNVARHTGSLAAVYDVGTLTGGDDLRIGAAARYVGARPGDSANSFTLPSYVLADAFATYDTRIGKKKLSFQLNVKNLFNRTYYPSSANRYFVAVGDARQVSLLTTLQF
;
A
#
# COMPACT_ATOMS: atom_id res chain seq x y z
N MET A 1 37.04 -4.48 42.21
CA MET A 1 38.19 -4.51 41.29
C MET A 1 39.33 -3.72 41.91
N PRO A 2 40.57 -4.24 42.00
CA PRO A 2 41.72 -3.54 42.59
C PRO A 2 42.19 -2.38 41.69
N ALA A 3 42.89 -1.41 42.27
CA ALA A 3 43.60 -0.36 41.55
C ALA A 3 44.68 -0.95 40.64
N GLY A 4 44.95 -0.35 39.48
CA GLY A 4 45.94 -0.83 38.52
C GLY A 4 45.88 -0.12 37.18
N PRO A 5 46.61 -0.61 36.14
CA PRO A 5 46.55 -0.02 34.80
C PRO A 5 45.10 0.07 34.27
N LEU A 6 44.74 1.25 33.78
CA LEU A 6 43.34 1.53 33.37
C LEU A 6 42.81 0.57 32.31
N GLU A 7 43.63 0.27 31.31
CA GLU A 7 43.28 -0.68 30.25
C GLU A 7 42.91 -2.08 30.80
N ALA A 8 43.72 -2.62 31.69
CA ALA A 8 43.49 -3.91 32.31
C ALA A 8 42.22 -3.92 33.19
N ALA A 9 41.97 -2.83 33.92
CA ALA A 9 40.77 -2.64 34.73
C ALA A 9 39.48 -2.56 33.87
N LEU A 10 39.52 -1.82 32.79
CA LEU A 10 38.38 -1.65 31.87
C LEU A 10 38.06 -2.96 31.11
N ASN A 11 39.10 -3.66 30.61
CA ASN A 11 38.94 -4.95 29.94
C ASN A 11 38.41 -6.04 30.87
N ARG A 12 38.78 -6.00 32.15
CA ARG A 12 38.25 -6.90 33.17
C ARG A 12 36.80 -6.53 33.51
N PHE A 13 36.52 -5.24 33.68
CA PHE A 13 35.16 -4.75 33.95
C PHE A 13 34.18 -5.10 32.81
N GLY A 14 34.56 -4.93 31.55
CA GLY A 14 33.76 -5.31 30.41
C GLY A 14 33.35 -6.76 30.40
N ARG A 15 34.32 -7.67 30.75
CA ARG A 15 34.05 -9.11 30.88
C ARG A 15 33.15 -9.44 32.08
N ASP A 16 33.45 -8.87 33.26
CA ASP A 16 32.73 -9.16 34.49
C ASP A 16 31.31 -8.61 34.50
N ALA A 17 31.07 -7.47 33.83
CA ALA A 17 29.76 -6.83 33.68
C ALA A 17 29.00 -7.26 32.44
N GLY A 18 29.59 -8.06 31.54
CA GLY A 18 28.95 -8.52 30.29
C GLY A 18 28.64 -7.41 29.29
N ILE A 19 29.45 -6.33 29.29
CA ILE A 19 29.26 -5.18 28.42
C ILE A 19 30.35 -5.06 27.36
N LEU A 20 29.99 -4.52 26.18
CA LEU A 20 30.97 -4.19 25.16
C LEU A 20 31.57 -2.82 25.47
N LEU A 21 32.88 -2.76 25.70
CA LEU A 21 33.68 -1.56 25.92
C LEU A 21 34.69 -1.41 24.76
N ALA A 22 34.51 -0.38 23.94
CA ALA A 22 35.40 -0.11 22.81
C ALA A 22 36.19 1.18 23.05
N PHE A 23 37.52 1.09 23.02
CA PHE A 23 38.41 2.25 23.14
C PHE A 23 39.76 1.98 22.45
N PRO A 24 40.40 3.02 21.87
CA PRO A 24 41.74 2.94 21.33
C PRO A 24 42.76 2.75 22.47
N ALA A 25 43.75 1.90 22.30
CA ALA A 25 44.75 1.59 23.32
C ALA A 25 45.59 2.83 23.73
N ASP A 26 45.81 3.75 22.83
CA ASP A 26 46.50 5.03 23.07
C ASP A 26 45.75 5.97 24.02
N LEU A 27 44.44 5.81 24.15
CA LEU A 27 43.61 6.62 25.03
C LEU A 27 43.82 6.25 26.52
N THR A 28 44.13 5.01 26.80
CA THR A 28 44.32 4.45 28.16
C THR A 28 45.80 4.26 28.53
N ALA A 29 46.71 4.45 27.57
CA ALA A 29 48.14 4.23 27.77
C ALA A 29 48.71 5.16 28.86
N GLY A 30 49.39 4.54 29.86
CA GLY A 30 49.98 5.26 30.98
C GLY A 30 49.03 5.73 32.08
N LEU A 31 47.70 5.49 31.93
CA LEU A 31 46.69 5.83 32.93
C LEU A 31 46.45 4.69 33.90
N THR A 32 46.15 5.05 35.16
CA THR A 32 45.82 4.10 36.23
C THR A 32 44.43 4.36 36.79
N SER A 33 43.68 3.28 37.11
CA SER A 33 42.42 3.34 37.80
C SER A 33 42.60 3.16 39.30
N GLY A 34 41.85 3.93 40.09
CA GLY A 34 41.80 3.75 41.56
C GLY A 34 41.07 2.48 42.02
N GLY A 35 40.54 1.73 41.08
CA GLY A 35 39.74 0.52 41.36
C GLY A 35 38.32 0.83 41.82
N VAL A 36 37.48 -0.21 41.95
CA VAL A 36 36.08 -0.11 42.40
C VAL A 36 35.78 -1.20 43.44
N HIS A 37 35.23 -0.80 44.57
CA HIS A 37 34.76 -1.69 45.65
C HIS A 37 33.34 -1.35 46.04
N GLY A 38 32.43 -2.32 46.02
CA GLY A 38 31.03 -2.17 46.36
C GLY A 38 30.09 -2.68 45.27
N ARG A 39 28.78 -2.44 45.44
CA ARG A 39 27.73 -2.70 44.41
C ARG A 39 27.39 -1.41 43.72
N PHE A 40 27.53 -1.37 42.42
CA PHE A 40 27.26 -0.24 41.56
C PHE A 40 26.50 -0.75 40.32
N ASP A 41 25.70 0.11 39.71
CA ASP A 41 25.27 -0.07 38.33
C ASP A 41 26.47 0.12 37.37
N VAL A 42 26.28 -0.22 36.11
CA VAL A 42 27.33 -0.19 35.09
C VAL A 42 27.90 1.21 34.91
N ASP A 43 27.03 2.22 34.85
CA ASP A 43 27.41 3.62 34.63
C ASP A 43 28.23 4.16 35.84
N GLY A 44 27.72 3.95 37.05
CA GLY A 44 28.43 4.37 38.29
C GLY A 44 29.75 3.64 38.52
N ALA A 45 29.89 2.39 38.07
CA ALA A 45 31.14 1.66 38.14
C ALA A 45 32.18 2.19 37.13
N LEU A 46 31.74 2.52 35.91
CA LEU A 46 32.59 3.15 34.89
C LEU A 46 33.06 4.53 35.30
N ASP A 47 32.19 5.36 35.86
CA ASP A 47 32.54 6.71 36.34
C ASP A 47 33.64 6.63 37.43
N ARG A 48 33.56 5.64 38.33
CA ARG A 48 34.58 5.44 39.36
C ARG A 48 35.89 4.86 38.84
N LEU A 49 35.83 3.94 37.87
CA LEU A 49 37.04 3.42 37.20
C LEU A 49 37.78 4.51 36.42
N LEU A 50 37.04 5.47 35.87
CA LEU A 50 37.56 6.58 35.08
C LEU A 50 37.88 7.83 35.92
N ALA A 51 37.51 7.86 37.21
CA ALA A 51 37.76 9.01 38.09
C ALA A 51 39.25 9.39 38.14
N GLY A 52 39.55 10.67 37.87
CA GLY A 52 40.92 11.20 37.84
C GLY A 52 41.73 10.90 36.57
N THR A 53 41.21 10.15 35.62
CA THR A 53 41.89 9.81 34.37
C THR A 53 41.65 10.84 33.23
N GLY A 54 40.72 11.76 33.43
CA GLY A 54 40.32 12.74 32.39
C GLY A 54 39.54 12.10 31.22
N LEU A 55 39.03 10.87 31.41
CA LEU A 55 38.17 10.16 30.44
C LEU A 55 36.74 10.06 30.94
N VAL A 56 35.80 9.96 30.02
CA VAL A 56 34.37 9.70 30.28
C VAL A 56 33.89 8.54 29.38
N ALA A 57 33.01 7.70 29.93
CA ALA A 57 32.35 6.64 29.18
C ALA A 57 31.06 7.17 28.57
N LEU A 58 30.85 6.97 27.27
CA LEU A 58 29.62 7.29 26.55
C LEU A 58 28.91 6.02 26.16
N ARG A 59 27.67 5.91 26.59
CA ARG A 59 26.77 4.82 26.20
C ARG A 59 26.38 4.93 24.73
N GLN A 60 26.55 3.87 23.96
CA GLN A 60 26.17 3.79 22.56
C GLN A 60 24.73 3.31 22.40
N PRO A 61 24.00 3.75 21.36
CA PRO A 61 22.61 3.32 21.09
C PRO A 61 22.43 1.79 20.95
N GLY A 62 23.52 1.05 20.72
CA GLY A 62 23.54 -0.41 20.62
C GLY A 62 23.85 -1.17 21.93
N GLY A 63 23.89 -0.49 23.10
CA GLY A 63 24.09 -1.13 24.41
C GLY A 63 25.56 -1.33 24.85
N GLY A 64 26.54 -0.83 24.08
CA GLY A 64 27.97 -0.77 24.47
C GLY A 64 28.39 0.61 24.96
N TYR A 65 29.69 0.73 25.35
CA TYR A 65 30.27 2.00 25.77
C TYR A 65 31.55 2.31 24.98
N THR A 66 31.79 3.59 24.71
CA THR A 66 33.07 4.10 24.20
C THR A 66 33.68 5.12 25.15
N LEU A 67 35.01 5.22 25.15
CA LEU A 67 35.71 6.20 25.97
C LEU A 67 36.12 7.42 25.14
N GLN A 68 36.02 8.61 25.76
CA GLN A 68 36.58 9.84 25.19
C GLN A 68 37.18 10.72 26.33
N ARG A 69 38.04 11.70 25.97
CA ARG A 69 38.59 12.64 26.93
C ARG A 69 37.53 13.63 27.40
N ALA A 70 37.44 13.89 28.70
CA ALA A 70 36.57 14.90 29.28
C ALA A 70 37.04 16.27 28.83
N GLY A 71 36.22 16.94 27.99
CA GLY A 71 36.51 18.32 27.53
C GLY A 71 36.29 19.33 28.65
N LYS A 72 37.28 20.22 28.95
CA LYS A 72 37.05 21.43 29.70
C LYS A 72 36.06 22.30 28.95
N ALA A 73 35.01 22.74 29.63
CA ALA A 73 34.14 23.82 29.12
C ALA A 73 34.97 25.07 28.86
N ALA A 74 35.25 25.40 27.63
CA ALA A 74 35.84 26.66 27.19
C ALA A 74 35.18 27.07 25.87
N ALA A 75 34.86 28.36 25.80
CA ALA A 75 34.22 29.08 24.72
C ALA A 75 34.77 28.73 23.33
N GLN A 76 33.86 28.74 22.34
CA GLN A 76 34.12 28.57 20.92
C GLN A 76 35.31 29.39 20.39
N PRO A 77 36.05 28.83 19.43
CA PRO A 77 36.06 29.46 18.12
C PRO A 77 35.60 28.49 17.01
N ALA A 78 34.96 29.08 16.02
CA ALA A 78 34.43 28.49 14.84
C ALA A 78 35.47 27.76 13.96
N ALA A 79 34.97 26.79 13.21
CA ALA A 79 35.49 26.18 11.98
C ALA A 79 36.54 25.07 12.10
N ALA A 80 36.12 23.86 11.92
CA ALA A 80 36.41 22.95 10.79
C ALA A 80 35.85 21.56 11.06
N GLY A 81 34.98 21.06 10.18
CA GLY A 81 34.57 19.64 10.12
C GLY A 81 33.40 19.25 11.03
N ALA A 82 32.30 19.99 10.97
CA ALA A 82 31.02 19.41 11.30
C ALA A 82 30.79 18.26 10.31
N GLU A 83 30.89 17.00 10.75
CA GLU A 83 30.24 15.91 10.05
C GLU A 83 28.75 16.27 10.03
N LEU A 84 28.31 16.82 8.88
CA LEU A 84 26.89 17.04 8.62
C LEU A 84 26.19 15.68 8.78
N PRO A 85 25.00 15.64 9.40
CA PRO A 85 24.25 14.40 9.47
C PRO A 85 24.15 13.82 8.04
N THR A 86 24.66 12.62 7.88
CA THR A 86 24.51 11.85 6.64
C THR A 86 23.04 11.90 6.25
N ILE A 87 22.72 12.12 4.98
CA ILE A 87 21.35 11.88 4.48
C ILE A 87 20.99 10.52 5.04
N ALA A 88 19.95 10.46 5.87
CA ALA A 88 19.44 9.18 6.34
C ALA A 88 19.06 8.42 5.09
N VAL A 89 19.97 7.53 4.66
CA VAL A 89 19.69 6.62 3.56
C VAL A 89 18.38 5.96 3.96
N ARG A 90 17.30 6.22 3.23
CA ARG A 90 16.03 5.47 3.35
C ARG A 90 16.29 4.04 2.88
N SER A 91 17.39 3.45 3.33
CA SER A 91 17.59 2.03 3.18
C SER A 91 16.64 1.38 4.18
N SER A 92 15.87 0.43 3.73
CA SER A 92 15.42 -0.64 4.57
C SER A 92 16.69 -1.37 5.06
N ALA A 93 17.46 -0.72 5.94
CA ALA A 93 18.41 -1.41 6.79
C ALA A 93 17.66 -2.65 7.27
N ILE A 94 18.30 -3.79 7.41
CA ILE A 94 17.73 -5.00 8.02
C ILE A 94 16.97 -4.52 9.25
N ARG A 95 15.71 -4.08 9.02
CA ARG A 95 14.88 -3.44 10.05
C ARG A 95 14.62 -4.53 11.06
N ALA A 96 14.76 -4.18 12.30
CA ALA A 96 14.42 -5.07 13.41
C ALA A 96 13.11 -5.81 13.06
N GLU A 97 13.04 -7.10 13.25
CA GLU A 97 11.89 -7.98 12.99
C GLU A 97 10.68 -7.54 13.85
N SER A 98 10.06 -6.42 13.48
CA SER A 98 9.05 -5.72 14.27
C SER A 98 7.89 -5.27 13.39
N TYR A 99 6.71 -5.27 13.97
CA TYR A 99 5.50 -4.69 13.38
C TYR A 99 5.38 -3.18 13.60
N ARG A 100 6.36 -2.55 14.28
CA ARG A 100 6.38 -1.10 14.43
C ARG A 100 6.58 -0.43 13.07
N PRO A 101 5.69 0.49 12.66
CA PRO A 101 5.88 1.29 11.48
C PRO A 101 7.12 2.18 11.58
N PRO A 102 7.74 2.57 10.45
CA PRO A 102 8.79 3.59 10.45
C PRO A 102 8.26 4.93 10.96
N GLN A 103 9.15 5.74 11.52
CA GLN A 103 8.80 7.08 11.99
C GLN A 103 8.55 8.08 10.86
N GLU A 104 9.04 7.79 9.67
CA GLU A 104 8.79 8.56 8.46
C GLU A 104 7.88 7.77 7.52
N ALA A 105 6.89 8.45 6.95
CA ALA A 105 5.98 7.90 5.96
C ALA A 105 6.20 8.59 4.61
N GLY A 106 6.66 7.86 3.61
CA GLY A 106 6.89 8.37 2.25
C GLY A 106 5.64 8.98 1.62
N VAL A 107 4.47 8.47 2.00
CA VAL A 107 3.16 8.97 1.57
C VAL A 107 2.88 10.42 2.04
N LEU A 108 3.61 10.96 2.99
CA LEU A 108 3.47 12.37 3.42
C LEU A 108 4.31 13.35 2.56
N ARG A 109 5.26 12.86 1.77
CA ARG A 109 6.19 13.67 0.96
C ARG A 109 6.98 14.70 1.79
N SER A 110 7.07 14.51 3.09
CA SER A 110 7.74 15.39 4.06
C SER A 110 8.44 14.57 5.13
N GLU A 111 9.38 15.19 5.85
CA GLU A 111 10.07 14.61 7.01
C GLU A 111 9.26 14.76 8.33
N ILE A 112 8.05 15.34 8.25
CA ILE A 112 7.20 15.52 9.43
C ILE A 112 6.74 14.16 9.94
N PRO A 113 6.99 13.82 11.21
CA PRO A 113 6.54 12.56 11.78
C PRO A 113 5.03 12.39 11.70
N PRO A 114 4.49 11.16 11.49
CA PRO A 114 3.05 10.93 11.50
C PRO A 114 2.33 11.46 12.75
N LEU A 115 3.00 11.47 13.92
CA LEU A 115 2.46 12.01 15.17
C LEU A 115 2.18 13.52 15.12
N ASP A 116 2.94 14.26 14.33
CA ASP A 116 2.86 15.72 14.18
C ASP A 116 2.02 16.14 12.96
N THR A 117 1.37 15.19 12.26
CA THR A 117 0.51 15.49 11.10
C THR A 117 -0.98 15.45 11.45
N ALA A 118 -1.76 16.36 10.87
CA ALA A 118 -3.20 16.43 11.04
C ALA A 118 -3.96 15.53 10.04
N GLN A 119 -3.55 14.26 9.89
CA GLN A 119 -4.19 13.28 9.01
C GLN A 119 -3.88 11.86 9.45
N ALA A 120 -4.83 10.93 9.30
CA ALA A 120 -4.60 9.52 9.60
C ALA A 120 -3.69 8.87 8.55
N VAL A 121 -2.65 8.19 9.03
CA VAL A 121 -1.70 7.41 8.24
C VAL A 121 -1.67 6.00 8.81
N ALA A 122 -1.74 4.98 7.94
CA ALA A 122 -1.54 3.60 8.32
C ALA A 122 -0.41 2.99 7.46
N ILE A 123 0.46 2.22 8.06
CA ILE A 123 1.58 1.57 7.38
C ILE A 123 1.54 0.08 7.69
N VAL A 124 1.60 -0.75 6.65
CA VAL A 124 1.84 -2.19 6.75
C VAL A 124 3.34 -2.42 6.59
N PRO A 125 4.08 -2.68 7.68
CA PRO A 125 5.54 -2.81 7.63
C PRO A 125 6.00 -4.06 6.89
N ALA A 126 7.23 -4.06 6.40
CA ALA A 126 7.88 -5.17 5.71
C ALA A 126 7.76 -6.51 6.47
N GLN A 127 7.87 -6.48 7.81
CA GLN A 127 7.78 -7.71 8.62
C GLN A 127 6.38 -8.32 8.58
N VAL A 128 5.31 -7.51 8.58
CA VAL A 128 3.93 -8.00 8.42
C VAL A 128 3.76 -8.68 7.06
N LEU A 129 4.29 -8.06 5.99
CA LEU A 129 4.23 -8.63 4.63
C LEU A 129 5.02 -9.94 4.54
N ARG A 130 6.19 -10.02 5.19
CA ARG A 130 6.97 -11.26 5.25
C ARG A 130 6.21 -12.38 5.98
N ASP A 131 5.71 -12.11 7.18
CA ASP A 131 5.06 -13.13 8.01
C ASP A 131 3.74 -13.63 7.39
N GLN A 132 2.90 -12.72 6.89
CA GLN A 132 1.59 -13.06 6.34
C GLN A 132 1.63 -13.49 4.87
N ARG A 133 2.68 -13.16 4.10
CA ARG A 133 2.81 -13.47 2.66
C ARG A 133 1.56 -13.13 1.86
N PRO A 134 1.15 -11.86 1.79
CA PRO A 134 0.02 -11.47 0.96
C PRO A 134 0.30 -11.79 -0.52
N ARG A 135 -0.74 -12.21 -1.24
CA ARG A 135 -0.65 -12.58 -2.66
C ARG A 135 -0.92 -11.40 -3.58
N ASN A 136 -1.61 -10.40 -3.07
CA ASN A 136 -2.01 -9.19 -3.78
C ASN A 136 -2.15 -8.01 -2.81
N LEU A 137 -2.44 -6.84 -3.34
CA LEU A 137 -2.60 -5.63 -2.55
C LEU A 137 -3.80 -5.69 -1.58
N ASP A 138 -4.90 -6.36 -1.97
CA ASP A 138 -6.07 -6.55 -1.11
C ASP A 138 -5.73 -7.34 0.16
N ASP A 139 -4.91 -8.41 0.01
CA ASP A 139 -4.44 -9.22 1.15
C ASP A 139 -3.52 -8.40 2.07
N ALA A 140 -2.62 -7.57 1.52
CA ALA A 140 -1.72 -6.72 2.30
C ALA A 140 -2.49 -5.68 3.09
N LEU A 141 -3.48 -5.04 2.46
CA LEU A 141 -4.33 -4.00 3.04
C LEU A 141 -5.42 -4.55 3.99
N ALA A 142 -5.56 -5.86 4.11
CA ALA A 142 -6.46 -6.48 5.10
C ALA A 142 -6.17 -6.04 6.54
N ASN A 143 -4.95 -5.58 6.81
CA ASN A 143 -4.49 -5.10 8.12
C ASN A 143 -4.81 -3.62 8.39
N VAL A 144 -5.40 -2.90 7.42
CA VAL A 144 -5.68 -1.46 7.51
C VAL A 144 -7.17 -1.21 7.69
N SER A 145 -7.54 -0.34 8.63
CA SER A 145 -8.94 0.01 8.87
C SER A 145 -9.54 0.82 7.73
N GLY A 146 -10.85 0.67 7.51
CA GLY A 146 -11.59 1.43 6.50
C GLY A 146 -11.34 1.00 5.05
N ILE A 147 -10.60 -0.09 4.84
CA ILE A 147 -10.32 -0.67 3.53
C ILE A 147 -11.24 -1.87 3.26
N THR A 148 -11.89 -1.85 2.09
CA THR A 148 -12.65 -2.99 1.57
C THR A 148 -12.30 -3.24 0.10
N GLN A 149 -12.42 -4.47 -0.33
CA GLN A 149 -12.20 -4.84 -1.72
C GLN A 149 -13.43 -4.45 -2.56
N GLY A 150 -13.22 -3.66 -3.61
CA GLY A 150 -14.19 -3.47 -4.67
C GLY A 150 -14.18 -4.63 -5.66
N ASN A 151 -14.86 -4.49 -6.80
CA ASN A 151 -14.82 -5.51 -7.83
C ASN A 151 -13.49 -5.45 -8.59
N THR A 152 -12.69 -6.50 -8.46
CA THR A 152 -11.34 -6.59 -9.03
C THR A 152 -11.34 -7.05 -10.50
N LEU A 153 -12.48 -6.98 -11.19
CA LEU A 153 -12.66 -7.47 -12.55
C LEU A 153 -12.05 -8.87 -12.72
N ALA A 154 -12.62 -9.85 -12.01
CA ALA A 154 -12.18 -11.25 -12.03
C ALA A 154 -10.72 -11.46 -11.50
N GLY A 155 -10.27 -10.62 -10.58
CA GLY A 155 -8.93 -10.76 -10.02
C GLY A 155 -7.80 -10.18 -10.88
N THR A 156 -8.12 -9.41 -11.92
CA THR A 156 -7.12 -8.87 -12.87
C THR A 156 -6.59 -7.48 -12.52
N GLN A 157 -7.26 -6.79 -11.59
CA GLN A 157 -6.89 -5.42 -11.20
C GLN A 157 -7.07 -5.19 -9.70
N ASP A 158 -6.34 -4.22 -9.16
CA ASP A 158 -6.54 -3.73 -7.81
C ASP A 158 -7.74 -2.77 -7.80
N THR A 159 -8.69 -2.99 -6.91
CA THR A 159 -9.83 -2.10 -6.70
C THR A 159 -10.02 -1.94 -5.20
N ILE A 160 -9.41 -0.89 -4.66
CA ILE A 160 -9.32 -0.64 -3.22
C ILE A 160 -10.30 0.48 -2.84
N MET A 161 -11.34 0.11 -2.13
CA MET A 161 -12.27 1.08 -1.56
C MET A 161 -11.77 1.53 -0.19
N LYS A 162 -11.57 2.82 -0.03
CA LYS A 162 -11.08 3.48 1.18
C LYS A 162 -12.20 4.36 1.73
N ARG A 163 -12.63 4.11 2.97
CA ARG A 163 -13.74 4.85 3.61
C ARG A 163 -15.02 4.87 2.75
N GLY A 164 -15.26 3.81 1.98
CA GLY A 164 -16.40 3.68 1.08
C GLY A 164 -16.25 4.30 -0.32
N PHE A 165 -15.14 4.95 -0.62
CA PHE A 165 -14.82 5.52 -1.92
C PHE A 165 -13.61 4.85 -2.55
N GLY A 166 -13.55 4.84 -3.85
CA GLY A 166 -12.50 4.25 -4.65
C GLY A 166 -13.07 3.43 -5.79
N ASP A 167 -12.35 3.42 -6.89
CA ASP A 167 -12.67 2.68 -8.08
C ASP A 167 -11.38 2.09 -8.67
N ASN A 168 -11.51 1.30 -9.72
CA ASN A 168 -10.36 0.86 -10.49
C ASN A 168 -9.75 2.04 -11.24
N ARG A 169 -8.43 2.21 -11.10
CA ARG A 169 -7.68 3.26 -11.81
C ARG A 169 -8.16 4.67 -11.51
N ASP A 170 -8.58 4.90 -10.27
CA ASP A 170 -9.03 6.21 -9.78
C ASP A 170 -7.89 7.19 -9.47
N GLY A 171 -6.64 6.84 -9.80
CA GLY A 171 -5.45 7.64 -9.52
C GLY A 171 -4.96 7.55 -8.07
N SER A 172 -5.51 6.66 -7.26
CA SER A 172 -5.20 6.60 -5.82
C SER A 172 -4.21 5.50 -5.42
N ILE A 173 -3.70 4.72 -6.38
CA ILE A 173 -2.65 3.72 -6.13
C ILE A 173 -1.34 4.27 -6.67
N MET A 174 -0.37 4.41 -5.76
CA MET A 174 0.96 4.92 -6.04
C MET A 174 2.00 3.83 -5.92
N HIS A 175 3.08 3.97 -6.67
CA HIS A 175 4.30 3.18 -6.52
C HIS A 175 5.45 4.14 -6.24
N ASN A 176 6.07 4.03 -5.06
CA ASN A 176 7.09 4.98 -4.58
C ASN A 176 6.63 6.45 -4.65
N GLY A 177 5.37 6.73 -4.29
CA GLY A 177 4.79 8.07 -4.26
C GLY A 177 4.33 8.64 -5.61
N MET A 178 4.41 7.88 -6.70
CA MET A 178 4.01 8.27 -8.05
C MET A 178 2.87 7.38 -8.58
N PRO A 179 1.86 7.93 -9.30
CA PRO A 179 0.71 7.17 -9.78
C PRO A 179 1.11 6.07 -10.77
N VAL A 180 0.31 5.01 -10.82
CA VAL A 180 0.47 3.90 -11.76
C VAL A 180 -0.88 3.45 -12.32
N VAL A 181 -0.89 3.00 -13.57
CA VAL A 181 -2.09 2.50 -14.27
C VAL A 181 -2.09 0.99 -14.50
N GLN A 182 -1.12 0.28 -13.94
CA GLN A 182 -1.08 -1.18 -14.04
C GLN A 182 -2.23 -1.84 -13.26
N GLY A 183 -2.67 -3.02 -13.73
CA GLY A 183 -3.79 -3.73 -13.12
C GLY A 183 -3.47 -4.20 -11.70
N ARG A 184 -2.27 -4.73 -11.46
CA ARG A 184 -1.81 -5.25 -10.16
C ARG A 184 -0.51 -4.59 -9.74
N SER A 185 -0.48 -4.01 -8.55
CA SER A 185 0.64 -3.23 -8.03
C SER A 185 1.51 -3.99 -7.00
N PHE A 186 1.05 -5.14 -6.49
CA PHE A 186 1.78 -5.93 -5.51
C PHE A 186 2.66 -6.99 -6.17
N ASN A 187 3.97 -7.02 -5.82
CA ASN A 187 4.96 -7.93 -6.40
C ASN A 187 6.09 -8.28 -5.41
N ALA A 188 7.09 -9.05 -5.84
CA ALA A 188 8.21 -9.50 -4.99
C ALA A 188 9.17 -8.36 -4.55
N ALA A 189 9.12 -7.20 -5.21
CA ALA A 189 9.95 -6.04 -4.84
C ALA A 189 9.31 -5.17 -3.74
N VAL A 190 8.07 -5.44 -3.30
CA VAL A 190 7.41 -4.63 -2.29
C VAL A 190 8.08 -4.77 -0.93
N ASP A 191 8.42 -3.64 -0.32
CA ASP A 191 8.96 -3.53 1.05
C ASP A 191 7.84 -3.25 2.07
N SER A 192 6.99 -2.26 1.79
CA SER A 192 5.89 -1.86 2.67
C SER A 192 4.73 -1.28 1.87
N VAL A 193 3.57 -1.14 2.53
CA VAL A 193 2.40 -0.47 1.96
C VAL A 193 1.95 0.61 2.92
N GLU A 194 1.83 1.84 2.42
CA GLU A 194 1.43 3.01 3.20
C GLU A 194 0.05 3.49 2.73
N VAL A 195 -0.77 3.95 3.64
CA VAL A 195 -2.11 4.49 3.33
C VAL A 195 -2.26 5.85 3.99
N LEU A 196 -2.47 6.89 3.18
CA LEU A 196 -2.86 8.21 3.64
C LEU A 196 -4.38 8.33 3.47
N LYS A 197 -5.11 8.45 4.57
CA LYS A 197 -6.58 8.34 4.59
C LYS A 197 -7.27 9.70 4.41
N GLY A 198 -8.44 9.69 3.77
CA GLY A 198 -9.23 10.88 3.48
C GLY A 198 -8.76 11.66 2.25
N PRO A 199 -9.39 12.80 1.90
CA PRO A 199 -9.01 13.58 0.74
C PRO A 199 -7.57 14.06 0.79
N THR A 200 -6.79 13.69 -0.21
CA THR A 200 -5.33 13.94 -0.27
C THR A 200 -4.92 14.69 -1.54
N SER A 201 -5.88 15.32 -2.22
CA SER A 201 -5.62 16.02 -3.48
C SER A 201 -4.59 17.15 -3.35
N LEU A 202 -4.39 17.74 -2.17
CA LEU A 202 -3.30 18.70 -1.97
C LEU A 202 -1.95 18.11 -2.37
N LEU A 203 -1.66 16.86 -1.97
CA LEU A 203 -0.38 16.22 -2.24
C LEU A 203 -0.37 15.40 -3.55
N TYR A 204 -1.51 14.81 -3.95
CA TYR A 204 -1.56 13.78 -4.97
C TYR A 204 -2.48 14.08 -6.17
N GLY A 205 -3.08 15.28 -6.26
CA GLY A 205 -3.86 15.71 -7.42
C GLY A 205 -5.26 15.08 -7.52
N LEU A 206 -5.62 14.64 -8.71
CA LEU A 206 -6.98 14.18 -9.03
C LEU A 206 -7.25 12.77 -8.50
N MET A 207 -8.23 12.62 -7.59
CA MET A 207 -8.57 11.32 -7.01
C MET A 207 -9.90 11.29 -6.27
N ASP A 208 -10.40 10.09 -6.00
CA ASP A 208 -11.50 9.85 -5.06
C ASP A 208 -11.12 10.21 -3.60
N PRO A 209 -12.09 10.63 -2.75
CA PRO A 209 -11.81 11.18 -1.43
C PRO A 209 -11.40 10.17 -0.36
N GLY A 210 -11.30 8.90 -0.68
CA GLY A 210 -10.96 7.85 0.30
C GLY A 210 -9.53 7.89 0.79
N GLY A 211 -8.61 8.44 -0.02
CA GLY A 211 -7.18 8.51 0.27
C GLY A 211 -6.30 7.80 -0.75
N VAL A 212 -5.01 7.70 -0.47
CA VAL A 212 -3.97 7.13 -1.33
C VAL A 212 -3.38 5.87 -0.70
N VAL A 213 -3.10 4.87 -1.52
CA VAL A 213 -2.31 3.69 -1.19
C VAL A 213 -0.96 3.80 -1.92
N ASN A 214 0.12 3.81 -1.18
CA ASN A 214 1.48 3.87 -1.71
C ASN A 214 2.19 2.52 -1.50
N VAL A 215 2.55 1.87 -2.59
CA VAL A 215 3.37 0.65 -2.58
C VAL A 215 4.83 1.07 -2.63
N VAL A 216 5.60 0.73 -1.60
CA VAL A 216 7.01 1.10 -1.48
C VAL A 216 7.88 -0.08 -1.88
N SER A 217 8.79 0.13 -2.82
CA SER A 217 9.73 -0.90 -3.28
C SER A 217 10.99 -0.97 -2.42
N LYS A 218 11.55 -2.17 -2.33
CA LYS A 218 12.86 -2.42 -1.74
C LYS A 218 13.94 -1.64 -2.50
N GLN A 219 14.75 -0.88 -1.78
CA GLN A 219 15.81 -0.03 -2.35
C GLN A 219 17.15 -0.78 -2.44
N PRO A 220 18.06 -0.41 -3.39
CA PRO A 220 19.45 -0.84 -3.38
C PRO A 220 20.15 -0.47 -2.08
N GLN A 221 21.07 -1.30 -1.59
CA GLN A 221 21.78 -1.12 -0.32
C GLN A 221 23.28 -1.21 -0.50
N LEU A 222 24.04 -0.42 0.25
CA LEU A 222 25.51 -0.54 0.31
C LEU A 222 25.98 -1.75 1.14
N THR A 223 25.07 -2.38 1.90
CA THR A 223 25.32 -3.65 2.58
C THR A 223 24.94 -4.81 1.67
N ARG A 224 25.85 -5.77 1.52
CA ARG A 224 25.61 -6.96 0.70
C ARG A 224 24.52 -7.83 1.32
N TYR A 225 23.54 -8.19 0.52
CA TYR A 225 22.50 -9.15 0.86
C TYR A 225 22.16 -9.96 -0.40
N ASN A 226 22.19 -11.28 -0.25
CA ASN A 226 21.78 -12.20 -1.30
C ASN A 226 20.83 -13.23 -0.72
N ALA A 227 19.73 -13.51 -1.39
CA ALA A 227 18.77 -14.52 -0.98
C ALA A 227 18.20 -15.27 -2.18
N VAL A 228 18.04 -16.56 -2.02
CA VAL A 228 17.26 -17.43 -2.91
C VAL A 228 16.11 -18.00 -2.09
N SER A 229 14.90 -17.83 -2.57
CA SER A 229 13.70 -18.39 -1.95
C SER A 229 13.03 -19.37 -2.91
N VAL A 230 12.65 -20.54 -2.42
CA VAL A 230 11.88 -21.55 -3.16
C VAL A 230 10.62 -21.84 -2.37
N GLY A 231 9.47 -21.62 -3.01
CA GLY A 231 8.15 -21.80 -2.43
C GLY A 231 7.33 -22.88 -3.13
N GLY A 232 6.61 -23.67 -2.32
CA GLY A 232 5.55 -24.56 -2.80
C GLY A 232 4.21 -24.21 -2.17
N ALA A 233 3.10 -24.35 -2.89
CA ALA A 233 1.76 -24.10 -2.38
C ALA A 233 0.73 -25.07 -2.95
N THR A 234 -0.31 -25.36 -2.17
CA THR A 234 -1.41 -26.22 -2.59
C THR A 234 -2.76 -25.74 -2.06
N TYR A 235 -3.77 -25.83 -2.89
CA TYR A 235 -5.19 -25.72 -2.50
C TYR A 235 -5.85 -27.09 -2.24
N GLY A 236 -5.06 -28.18 -2.30
CA GLY A 236 -5.58 -29.53 -2.32
C GLY A 236 -6.15 -29.95 -3.68
N HIS A 237 -6.61 -31.20 -3.77
CA HIS A 237 -7.23 -31.76 -4.99
C HIS A 237 -6.34 -31.59 -6.25
N GLY A 238 -5.03 -31.73 -6.11
CA GLY A 238 -4.09 -31.60 -7.20
C GLY A 238 -3.81 -30.15 -7.66
N LYS A 239 -4.34 -29.13 -6.98
CA LYS A 239 -4.14 -27.72 -7.32
C LYS A 239 -2.87 -27.17 -6.64
N ASN A 240 -1.74 -27.44 -7.25
CA ASN A 240 -0.41 -27.14 -6.73
C ASN A 240 0.24 -26.02 -7.51
N GLY A 241 1.29 -25.46 -6.92
CA GLY A 241 2.14 -24.46 -7.55
C GLY A 241 3.34 -24.09 -6.71
N GLY A 242 4.09 -23.12 -7.16
CA GLY A 242 5.25 -22.64 -6.44
C GLY A 242 5.87 -21.41 -7.08
N ASN A 243 6.91 -20.92 -6.43
CA ASN A 243 7.71 -19.81 -6.93
C ASN A 243 9.18 -19.97 -6.58
N VAL A 244 10.02 -19.32 -7.38
CA VAL A 244 11.44 -19.13 -7.09
C VAL A 244 11.72 -17.64 -7.16
N THR A 245 12.33 -17.09 -6.10
CA THR A 245 12.68 -15.67 -6.02
C THR A 245 14.18 -15.55 -5.74
N PHE A 246 14.86 -14.71 -6.51
CA PHE A 246 16.22 -14.25 -6.27
C PHE A 246 16.20 -12.78 -5.90
N ASP A 247 16.85 -12.39 -4.79
CA ASP A 247 16.96 -10.99 -4.33
C ASP A 247 18.41 -10.72 -3.96
N SER A 248 19.08 -9.85 -4.70
CA SER A 248 20.49 -9.53 -4.51
C SER A 248 20.68 -8.01 -4.49
N THR A 249 21.39 -7.51 -3.49
CA THR A 249 21.78 -6.11 -3.39
C THR A 249 23.17 -5.97 -2.79
N GLY A 250 23.87 -4.90 -3.13
CA GLY A 250 25.19 -4.59 -2.59
C GLY A 250 25.85 -3.41 -3.29
N PRO A 251 27.02 -2.99 -2.80
CA PRO A 251 27.81 -1.94 -3.45
C PRO A 251 28.41 -2.43 -4.75
N VAL A 252 28.60 -1.52 -5.70
CA VAL A 252 29.34 -1.75 -6.96
C VAL A 252 30.79 -1.30 -6.73
N GLY A 253 31.70 -2.27 -6.51
CA GLY A 253 33.07 -1.98 -6.11
C GLY A 253 33.15 -1.19 -4.80
N ASP A 254 34.14 -0.32 -4.71
CA ASP A 254 34.37 0.58 -3.56
C ASP A 254 33.72 1.97 -3.79
N THR A 255 32.65 2.00 -4.58
CA THR A 255 31.95 3.24 -4.94
C THR A 255 30.74 3.46 -4.01
N ARG A 256 30.13 4.64 -4.14
CA ARG A 256 28.85 4.97 -3.50
C ARG A 256 27.63 4.51 -4.31
N LEU A 257 27.86 3.67 -5.34
CA LEU A 257 26.81 3.09 -6.16
C LEU A 257 26.41 1.73 -5.58
N ALA A 258 25.12 1.52 -5.41
CA ALA A 258 24.53 0.24 -5.01
C ALA A 258 23.61 -0.27 -6.10
N TYR A 259 23.54 -1.59 -6.24
CA TYR A 259 22.56 -2.25 -7.10
C TYR A 259 21.56 -3.06 -6.28
N ARG A 260 20.40 -3.31 -6.85
CA ARG A 260 19.51 -4.40 -6.45
C ARG A 260 18.92 -5.07 -7.69
N LEU A 261 18.85 -6.39 -7.66
CA LEU A 261 18.17 -7.20 -8.67
C LEU A 261 17.23 -8.17 -7.97
N ILE A 262 15.94 -8.08 -8.29
CA ILE A 262 14.93 -9.04 -7.84
C ILE A 262 14.38 -9.75 -9.06
N VAL A 263 14.37 -11.09 -9.04
CA VAL A 263 13.75 -11.93 -10.06
C VAL A 263 12.80 -12.89 -9.37
N ASP A 264 11.55 -12.93 -9.80
CA ASP A 264 10.56 -13.88 -9.31
C ASP A 264 9.88 -14.61 -10.47
N GLN A 265 9.83 -15.92 -10.39
CA GLN A 265 9.09 -16.77 -11.32
C GLN A 265 8.08 -17.57 -10.51
N SER A 266 6.80 -17.42 -10.80
CA SER A 266 5.73 -18.13 -10.11
C SER A 266 4.79 -18.83 -11.09
N ASN A 267 4.31 -20.00 -10.67
CA ASN A 267 3.26 -20.74 -11.33
C ASN A 267 2.39 -21.40 -10.27
N GLN A 268 1.07 -21.14 -10.30
CA GLN A 268 0.10 -21.69 -9.37
C GLN A 268 -1.16 -22.08 -10.11
N GLN A 269 -1.55 -23.35 -10.04
CA GLN A 269 -2.86 -23.78 -10.54
C GLN A 269 -3.96 -23.07 -9.77
N TYR A 270 -4.98 -22.62 -10.50
CA TYR A 270 -6.12 -21.95 -9.90
C TYR A 270 -6.93 -22.93 -9.04
N TRP A 271 -7.39 -22.49 -7.89
CA TRP A 271 -8.09 -23.34 -6.92
C TRP A 271 -9.44 -23.89 -7.41
N ARG A 272 -10.08 -23.20 -8.37
CA ARG A 272 -11.30 -23.67 -9.02
C ARG A 272 -10.95 -24.71 -10.10
N ASN A 273 -11.94 -25.29 -10.75
CA ASN A 273 -11.78 -26.50 -11.58
C ASN A 273 -10.77 -26.37 -12.74
N PHE A 274 -10.51 -25.17 -13.29
CA PHE A 274 -9.47 -24.96 -14.31
C PHE A 274 -8.86 -23.54 -14.23
N GLY A 275 -7.73 -23.35 -14.93
CA GLY A 275 -6.95 -22.12 -14.96
C GLY A 275 -5.66 -22.18 -14.13
N GLU A 276 -4.79 -21.23 -14.34
CA GLU A 276 -3.52 -21.09 -13.63
C GLU A 276 -3.09 -19.63 -13.58
N TYR A 277 -2.29 -19.28 -12.58
CA TYR A 277 -1.53 -18.01 -12.52
C TYR A 277 -0.10 -18.30 -12.88
N ARG A 278 0.44 -17.57 -13.86
CA ARG A 278 1.87 -17.56 -14.18
C ARG A 278 2.37 -16.13 -14.18
N GLN A 279 3.52 -15.92 -13.56
CA GLN A 279 4.15 -14.60 -13.56
C GLN A 279 5.66 -14.73 -13.65
N THR A 280 6.26 -13.92 -14.51
CA THR A 280 7.68 -13.61 -14.50
C THR A 280 7.82 -12.15 -14.12
N PHE A 281 8.62 -11.86 -13.10
CA PHE A 281 8.89 -10.52 -12.60
C PHE A 281 10.39 -10.29 -12.50
N VAL A 282 10.87 -9.14 -13.02
CA VAL A 282 12.29 -8.76 -13.01
C VAL A 282 12.37 -7.28 -12.63
N ALA A 283 13.10 -6.97 -11.58
CA ALA A 283 13.24 -5.61 -11.05
C ALA A 283 14.71 -5.25 -10.75
N PRO A 284 15.49 -4.79 -11.76
CA PRO A 284 16.77 -4.16 -11.54
C PRO A 284 16.60 -2.73 -11.02
N SER A 285 17.44 -2.32 -10.09
CA SER A 285 17.54 -0.93 -9.65
C SER A 285 18.98 -0.55 -9.28
N LEU A 286 19.31 0.72 -9.42
CA LEU A 286 20.59 1.32 -9.09
C LEU A 286 20.35 2.54 -8.20
N ALA A 287 21.17 2.72 -7.18
CA ALA A 287 21.16 3.90 -6.34
C ALA A 287 22.57 4.44 -6.18
N TRP A 288 22.74 5.74 -6.39
CA TRP A 288 23.95 6.45 -6.07
C TRP A 288 23.73 7.29 -4.81
N TYR A 289 24.55 7.04 -3.78
CA TYR A 289 24.51 7.71 -2.49
C TYR A 289 25.65 8.71 -2.39
N GLY A 290 25.46 9.91 -2.96
CA GLY A 290 26.39 11.02 -2.82
C GLY A 290 26.42 11.57 -1.39
N ARG A 291 27.17 12.66 -1.18
CA ARG A 291 27.23 13.33 0.12
C ARG A 291 25.90 14.03 0.44
N ASP A 292 25.39 14.76 -0.51
CA ASP A 292 24.19 15.60 -0.36
C ASP A 292 23.09 15.24 -1.39
N THR A 293 23.35 14.24 -2.24
CA THR A 293 22.42 13.81 -3.30
C THR A 293 22.29 12.31 -3.32
N GLN A 294 21.07 11.84 -3.36
CA GLN A 294 20.72 10.44 -3.63
C GLN A 294 20.01 10.38 -4.98
N VAL A 295 20.40 9.44 -5.84
CA VAL A 295 19.72 9.17 -7.10
C VAL A 295 19.35 7.72 -7.13
N VAL A 296 18.08 7.41 -7.38
CA VAL A 296 17.59 6.03 -7.53
C VAL A 296 16.93 5.89 -8.89
N LEU A 297 17.41 4.93 -9.67
CA LEU A 297 16.81 4.49 -10.92
C LEU A 297 16.29 3.08 -10.73
N SER A 298 15.02 2.84 -10.97
CA SER A 298 14.39 1.53 -10.89
C SER A 298 13.62 1.20 -12.15
N TYR A 299 13.59 -0.08 -12.47
CA TYR A 299 12.79 -0.62 -13.55
C TYR A 299 12.14 -1.91 -13.09
N GLU A 300 10.84 -2.09 -13.38
CA GLU A 300 10.10 -3.32 -13.12
C GLU A 300 9.48 -3.82 -14.43
N TYR A 301 9.74 -5.08 -14.73
CA TYR A 301 9.09 -5.82 -15.81
C TYR A 301 8.27 -6.94 -15.22
N ARG A 302 7.03 -7.06 -15.65
CA ARG A 302 6.14 -8.16 -15.27
C ARG A 302 5.45 -8.70 -16.52
N ARG A 303 5.56 -10.01 -16.75
CA ARG A 303 4.72 -10.76 -17.69
C ARG A 303 3.80 -11.67 -16.88
N PHE A 304 2.52 -11.67 -17.22
CA PHE A 304 1.52 -12.40 -16.44
C PHE A 304 0.50 -13.12 -17.32
N HIS A 305 0.04 -14.26 -16.79
CA HIS A 305 -1.13 -15.00 -17.23
C HIS A 305 -2.02 -15.24 -16.01
N SER A 306 -3.32 -14.97 -16.11
CA SER A 306 -4.26 -15.16 -15.01
C SER A 306 -5.61 -15.65 -15.51
N PRO A 307 -6.34 -16.46 -14.73
CA PRO A 307 -7.74 -16.78 -15.02
C PRO A 307 -8.57 -15.50 -15.02
N PHE A 308 -9.51 -15.37 -15.95
CA PHE A 308 -10.51 -14.31 -15.93
C PHE A 308 -11.84 -14.90 -15.45
N ASP A 309 -11.96 -15.08 -14.12
CA ASP A 309 -13.10 -15.74 -13.48
C ASP A 309 -14.03 -14.72 -12.82
N ARG A 310 -15.25 -14.57 -13.36
CA ARG A 310 -16.29 -13.69 -12.80
C ARG A 310 -16.97 -14.23 -11.54
N GLY A 311 -16.59 -15.41 -11.07
CA GLY A 311 -17.11 -15.99 -9.84
C GLY A 311 -18.43 -16.75 -10.03
N THR A 312 -19.53 -16.22 -9.48
CA THR A 312 -20.85 -16.83 -9.54
C THR A 312 -21.93 -15.76 -9.84
N ALA A 313 -23.16 -16.24 -10.07
CA ALA A 313 -24.35 -15.40 -10.17
C ALA A 313 -25.30 -15.66 -8.98
N LEU A 314 -26.33 -14.83 -8.86
CA LEU A 314 -27.39 -15.03 -7.88
C LEU A 314 -28.57 -15.82 -8.48
N ASP A 315 -29.18 -16.68 -7.69
CA ASP A 315 -30.49 -17.24 -7.97
C ASP A 315 -31.54 -16.11 -7.86
N PRO A 316 -32.28 -15.80 -8.91
CA PRO A 316 -33.26 -14.71 -8.90
C PRO A 316 -34.42 -14.94 -7.92
N ARG A 317 -34.65 -16.18 -7.45
CA ARG A 317 -35.73 -16.51 -6.51
C ARG A 317 -35.35 -16.16 -5.07
N THR A 318 -34.05 -16.30 -4.71
CA THR A 318 -33.56 -16.16 -3.34
C THR A 318 -32.67 -14.93 -3.14
N ASN A 319 -32.20 -14.33 -4.23
CA ASN A 319 -31.14 -13.31 -4.24
C ASN A 319 -29.84 -13.74 -3.51
N ALA A 320 -29.63 -15.04 -3.36
CA ALA A 320 -28.41 -15.64 -2.83
C ALA A 320 -27.54 -16.18 -3.97
N PRO A 321 -26.21 -16.34 -3.76
CA PRO A 321 -25.35 -17.03 -4.71
C PRO A 321 -25.89 -18.39 -5.10
N LEU A 322 -25.71 -18.79 -6.37
CA LEU A 322 -26.16 -20.12 -6.85
C LEU A 322 -25.61 -21.22 -5.96
N ASP A 323 -26.48 -22.16 -5.57
CA ASP A 323 -26.11 -23.33 -4.77
C ASP A 323 -25.39 -24.35 -5.64
N ILE A 324 -24.11 -24.13 -5.82
CA ILE A 324 -23.19 -24.97 -6.60
C ILE A 324 -21.86 -25.10 -5.85
N PRO A 325 -21.09 -26.17 -6.09
CA PRO A 325 -19.76 -26.29 -5.49
C PRO A 325 -18.91 -25.05 -5.77
N ALA A 326 -18.29 -24.46 -4.74
CA ALA A 326 -17.52 -23.23 -4.87
C ALA A 326 -16.38 -23.32 -5.91
N ARG A 327 -15.85 -24.54 -6.15
CA ARG A 327 -14.82 -24.79 -7.18
C ARG A 327 -15.37 -24.77 -8.61
N ARG A 328 -16.68 -24.82 -8.82
CA ARG A 328 -17.29 -24.85 -10.15
C ARG A 328 -17.22 -23.48 -10.79
N ARG A 329 -16.52 -23.36 -11.91
CA ARG A 329 -16.55 -22.17 -12.78
C ARG A 329 -17.78 -22.19 -13.68
N LEU A 330 -18.26 -21.01 -14.08
CA LEU A 330 -19.45 -20.83 -14.92
C LEU A 330 -19.10 -20.28 -16.32
N ASP A 331 -17.82 -20.27 -16.62
CA ASP A 331 -17.19 -19.80 -17.86
C ASP A 331 -16.50 -20.96 -18.60
N GLU A 332 -15.55 -20.65 -19.47
CA GLU A 332 -14.84 -21.63 -20.30
C GLU A 332 -13.32 -21.67 -19.96
N PRO A 333 -12.62 -22.78 -20.28
CA PRO A 333 -11.18 -22.91 -20.01
C PRO A 333 -10.30 -21.82 -20.65
N PHE A 334 -10.73 -21.19 -21.75
CA PHE A 334 -10.01 -20.10 -22.41
C PHE A 334 -10.21 -18.74 -21.74
N ASN A 335 -11.00 -18.65 -20.68
CA ASN A 335 -11.18 -17.40 -19.94
C ASN A 335 -9.93 -17.05 -19.15
N ASN A 336 -9.09 -16.23 -19.75
CA ASN A 336 -7.80 -15.79 -19.23
C ASN A 336 -7.52 -14.32 -19.60
N MET A 337 -6.52 -13.77 -18.96
CA MET A 337 -5.88 -12.52 -19.28
C MET A 337 -4.38 -12.73 -19.36
N ASP A 338 -3.80 -12.37 -20.51
CA ASP A 338 -2.36 -12.42 -20.78
C ASP A 338 -1.85 -11.00 -21.00
N GLY A 339 -0.74 -10.65 -20.39
CA GLY A 339 -0.22 -9.29 -20.52
C GLY A 339 1.18 -9.10 -19.98
N GLU A 340 1.66 -7.89 -20.17
CA GLU A 340 2.93 -7.42 -19.64
C GLU A 340 2.83 -5.98 -19.13
N SER A 341 3.61 -5.66 -18.11
CA SER A 341 3.74 -4.30 -17.61
C SER A 341 5.19 -3.91 -17.42
N HIS A 342 5.48 -2.64 -17.66
CA HIS A 342 6.77 -1.99 -17.51
C HIS A 342 6.58 -0.74 -16.64
N LEU A 343 7.41 -0.58 -15.62
CA LEU A 343 7.46 0.59 -14.77
C LEU A 343 8.91 1.05 -14.67
N ALA A 344 9.19 2.25 -15.12
CA ALA A 344 10.50 2.90 -14.98
C ALA A 344 10.34 4.13 -14.09
N GLN A 345 11.18 4.27 -13.06
CA GLN A 345 11.13 5.40 -12.14
C GLN A 345 12.52 5.95 -11.87
N LEU A 346 12.62 7.27 -11.81
CA LEU A 346 13.79 8.03 -11.37
C LEU A 346 13.38 8.88 -10.16
N SER A 347 14.17 8.80 -9.09
CA SER A 347 14.05 9.67 -7.91
C SER A 347 15.40 10.33 -7.64
N VAL A 348 15.39 11.62 -7.42
CA VAL A 348 16.54 12.41 -7.02
C VAL A 348 16.18 13.18 -5.76
N ASP A 349 16.88 12.91 -4.67
CA ASP A 349 16.78 13.63 -3.41
C ASP A 349 18.07 14.40 -3.20
N HIS A 350 18.00 15.71 -3.03
CA HIS A 350 19.15 16.60 -2.85
C HIS A 350 18.97 17.44 -1.60
N ARG A 351 19.92 17.32 -0.67
CA ARG A 351 20.00 18.19 0.48
C ARG A 351 20.73 19.47 0.06
N ILE A 352 20.03 20.59 0.05
CA ILE A 352 20.56 21.91 -0.30
C ILE A 352 21.43 22.41 0.86
N ASP A 353 20.89 22.31 2.10
CA ASP A 353 21.61 22.64 3.33
C ASP A 353 21.01 21.86 4.53
N ALA A 354 21.20 22.34 5.76
CA ALA A 354 20.69 21.69 6.97
C ALA A 354 19.15 21.74 7.09
N ASP A 355 18.54 22.77 6.52
CA ASP A 355 17.11 23.07 6.66
C ASP A 355 16.31 22.83 5.37
N TRP A 356 16.98 22.71 4.21
CA TRP A 356 16.32 22.60 2.91
C TRP A 356 16.73 21.35 2.15
N ASN A 357 15.74 20.66 1.63
CA ASN A 357 15.93 19.57 0.68
C ASN A 357 15.02 19.73 -0.55
N ALA A 358 15.46 19.19 -1.67
CA ALA A 358 14.74 19.16 -2.93
C ALA A 358 14.53 17.72 -3.37
N HIS A 359 13.37 17.45 -3.92
CA HIS A 359 13.03 16.17 -4.51
C HIS A 359 12.59 16.35 -5.98
N PHE A 360 13.08 15.46 -6.83
CA PHE A 360 12.58 15.28 -8.20
C PHE A 360 12.23 13.81 -8.42
N GLY A 361 11.03 13.54 -8.95
CA GLY A 361 10.56 12.23 -9.30
C GLY A 361 10.01 12.19 -10.73
N TYR A 362 10.31 11.11 -11.46
CA TYR A 362 9.70 10.81 -12.75
C TYR A 362 9.32 9.35 -12.83
N SER A 363 8.12 9.06 -13.32
CA SER A 363 7.60 7.69 -13.52
C SER A 363 7.03 7.55 -14.91
N TYR A 364 7.37 6.44 -15.58
CA TYR A 364 6.72 5.99 -16.78
C TYR A 364 6.23 4.56 -16.59
N ASN A 365 4.91 4.36 -16.73
CA ASN A 365 4.27 3.05 -16.63
C ASN A 365 3.57 2.70 -17.95
N ARG A 366 3.71 1.45 -18.38
CA ARG A 366 3.03 0.89 -19.56
C ARG A 366 2.54 -0.51 -19.25
N GLU A 367 1.26 -0.78 -19.48
CA GLU A 367 0.69 -2.12 -19.41
C GLU A 367 -0.08 -2.46 -20.69
N THR A 368 0.15 -3.67 -21.21
CA THR A 368 -0.63 -4.24 -22.32
C THR A 368 -1.25 -5.57 -21.91
N TYR A 369 -2.44 -5.85 -22.38
CA TYR A 369 -3.06 -7.16 -22.19
C TYR A 369 -4.10 -7.50 -23.27
N ASP A 370 -4.31 -8.81 -23.44
CA ASP A 370 -5.47 -9.41 -24.06
C ASP A 370 -6.25 -10.23 -23.02
N ALA A 371 -7.58 -10.22 -23.11
CA ALA A 371 -8.43 -10.92 -22.17
C ALA A 371 -9.64 -11.57 -22.85
N ASN A 372 -9.89 -12.82 -22.53
CA ASN A 372 -11.10 -13.55 -22.93
C ASN A 372 -12.01 -13.77 -21.72
N GLN A 373 -13.32 -13.57 -21.90
CA GLN A 373 -14.25 -13.65 -20.79
C GLN A 373 -15.64 -14.10 -21.25
N ILE A 374 -16.26 -14.98 -20.48
CA ILE A 374 -17.70 -15.25 -20.57
C ILE A 374 -18.42 -14.37 -19.55
N ARG A 375 -19.43 -13.61 -20.02
CA ARG A 375 -20.35 -12.90 -19.13
C ARG A 375 -21.66 -13.67 -19.00
N ILE A 376 -22.12 -13.88 -17.76
CA ILE A 376 -23.47 -14.32 -17.50
C ILE A 376 -24.41 -13.14 -17.74
N THR A 377 -25.45 -13.35 -18.53
CA THR A 377 -26.47 -12.35 -18.90
C THR A 377 -27.86 -12.71 -18.37
N GLY A 378 -28.04 -13.94 -17.89
CA GLY A 378 -29.29 -14.39 -17.30
C GLY A 378 -29.13 -15.70 -16.56
N VAL A 379 -30.01 -15.93 -15.58
CA VAL A 379 -30.13 -17.19 -14.81
C VAL A 379 -31.57 -17.68 -14.93
N ASN A 380 -31.72 -18.92 -15.37
CA ASN A 380 -33.01 -19.64 -15.35
C ASN A 380 -32.94 -20.77 -14.30
N PRO A 381 -33.49 -20.52 -13.09
CA PRO A 381 -33.42 -21.52 -12.02
C PRO A 381 -34.33 -22.72 -12.23
N THR A 382 -35.36 -22.61 -13.09
CA THR A 382 -36.31 -23.70 -13.39
C THR A 382 -35.61 -24.79 -14.22
N THR A 383 -34.79 -24.39 -15.19
CA THR A 383 -34.06 -25.32 -16.06
C THR A 383 -32.62 -25.58 -15.59
N GLY A 384 -32.14 -24.86 -14.57
CA GLY A 384 -30.75 -24.95 -14.12
C GLY A 384 -29.74 -24.42 -15.15
N THR A 385 -30.09 -23.38 -15.91
CA THR A 385 -29.28 -22.90 -17.03
C THR A 385 -28.95 -21.39 -16.91
N LEU A 386 -27.86 -20.99 -17.61
CA LEU A 386 -27.42 -19.61 -17.76
C LEU A 386 -27.48 -19.19 -19.21
N SER A 387 -27.88 -17.93 -19.44
CA SER A 387 -27.60 -17.21 -20.68
C SER A 387 -26.22 -16.57 -20.56
N ARG A 388 -25.42 -16.60 -21.64
CA ARG A 388 -24.04 -16.12 -21.62
C ARG A 388 -23.74 -15.22 -22.84
N SER A 389 -22.75 -14.34 -22.70
CA SER A 389 -22.09 -13.60 -23.78
C SER A 389 -20.62 -13.99 -23.79
N ASN A 390 -20.08 -14.30 -24.97
CA ASN A 390 -18.68 -14.61 -25.18
C ASN A 390 -17.96 -13.35 -25.64
N ASP A 391 -17.20 -12.75 -24.76
CA ASP A 391 -16.59 -11.46 -24.94
C ASP A 391 -15.07 -11.55 -24.89
N ALA A 392 -14.38 -10.59 -25.50
CA ALA A 392 -12.93 -10.41 -25.36
C ALA A 392 -12.54 -8.95 -25.44
N THR A 393 -11.34 -8.66 -24.99
CA THR A 393 -10.62 -7.40 -25.18
C THR A 393 -9.27 -7.73 -25.77
N HIS A 394 -8.94 -7.22 -26.95
CA HIS A 394 -7.63 -7.42 -27.59
C HIS A 394 -6.95 -6.07 -27.81
N GLY A 395 -5.63 -6.04 -27.63
CA GLY A 395 -4.82 -4.83 -27.82
C GLY A 395 -5.12 -3.75 -26.78
N SER A 396 -5.31 -4.12 -25.52
CA SER A 396 -5.36 -3.14 -24.44
C SER A 396 -3.99 -2.53 -24.21
N LEU A 397 -3.92 -1.20 -24.05
CA LEU A 397 -2.74 -0.43 -23.74
C LEU A 397 -3.08 0.65 -22.72
N SER A 398 -2.45 0.63 -21.57
CA SER A 398 -2.49 1.72 -20.60
C SER A 398 -1.09 2.31 -20.46
N THR A 399 -0.97 3.62 -20.51
CA THR A 399 0.29 4.34 -20.27
C THR A 399 0.05 5.47 -19.28
N ASP A 400 1.06 5.72 -18.45
CA ASP A 400 1.07 6.86 -17.54
C ASP A 400 2.49 7.44 -17.49
N SER A 401 2.59 8.74 -17.57
CA SER A 401 3.81 9.52 -17.45
C SER A 401 3.58 10.60 -16.42
N TYR A 402 4.31 10.55 -15.33
CA TYR A 402 4.16 11.46 -14.21
C TYR A 402 5.50 12.07 -13.83
N GLY A 403 5.52 13.38 -13.63
CA GLY A 403 6.68 14.12 -13.14
C GLY A 403 6.32 14.97 -11.94
N ILE A 404 7.21 15.04 -10.95
CA ILE A 404 7.06 15.87 -9.75
C ILE A 404 8.38 16.49 -9.36
N ALA A 405 8.33 17.75 -8.90
CA ALA A 405 9.45 18.39 -8.23
C ALA A 405 8.91 19.19 -7.04
N TYR A 406 9.57 19.06 -5.88
CA TYR A 406 9.23 19.85 -4.71
C TYR A 406 10.46 20.14 -3.84
N VAL A 407 10.34 21.16 -3.03
CA VAL A 407 11.29 21.50 -1.98
C VAL A 407 10.60 21.45 -0.62
N ASN A 408 11.28 20.91 0.37
CA ASN A 408 10.90 21.00 1.78
C ASN A 408 11.92 21.90 2.49
N GLY A 409 11.44 22.78 3.35
CA GLY A 409 12.29 23.69 4.08
C GLY A 409 11.83 23.92 5.50
N LYS A 410 12.80 24.21 6.39
CA LYS A 410 12.57 24.65 7.77
C LYS A 410 13.03 26.08 7.88
N LEU A 411 12.16 26.97 8.35
CA LEU A 411 12.52 28.37 8.56
C LEU A 411 11.89 28.89 9.85
N THR A 412 12.48 29.95 10.40
CA THR A 412 11.92 30.63 11.56
C THR A 412 11.38 31.99 11.11
N LEU A 413 10.07 32.19 11.29
CA LEU A 413 9.40 33.45 10.98
C LEU A 413 8.56 33.88 12.17
N ALA A 414 8.64 35.13 12.57
CA ALA A 414 7.96 35.69 13.75
C ALA A 414 8.21 34.89 15.06
N GLY A 415 9.39 34.28 15.20
CA GLY A 415 9.76 33.46 16.35
C GLY A 415 9.18 32.05 16.36
N MET A 416 8.44 31.65 15.34
CA MET A 416 7.86 30.30 15.19
C MET A 416 8.63 29.53 14.13
N ARG A 417 8.74 28.20 14.33
CA ARG A 417 9.27 27.29 13.31
C ARG A 417 8.19 26.97 12.29
N HIS A 418 8.54 27.04 11.03
CA HIS A 418 7.72 26.68 9.88
C HIS A 418 8.37 25.52 9.16
N ASP A 419 7.61 24.45 8.89
CA ASP A 419 7.99 23.36 8.00
C ASP A 419 7.19 23.54 6.70
N VAL A 420 7.86 24.08 5.68
CA VAL A 420 7.23 24.46 4.41
C VAL A 420 7.50 23.45 3.31
N GLN A 421 6.52 23.28 2.42
CA GLN A 421 6.65 22.49 1.20
C GLN A 421 6.07 23.26 0.03
N LEU A 422 6.82 23.33 -1.08
CA LEU A 422 6.40 23.93 -2.34
C LEU A 422 6.73 22.98 -3.48
N GLY A 423 5.79 22.72 -4.38
CA GLY A 423 6.04 21.82 -5.48
C GLY A 423 5.13 21.99 -6.68
N VAL A 424 5.50 21.29 -7.74
CA VAL A 424 4.78 21.19 -9.00
C VAL A 424 4.74 19.74 -9.45
N ASP A 425 3.67 19.34 -10.11
CA ASP A 425 3.59 18.03 -10.78
C ASP A 425 2.73 18.09 -12.05
N SER A 426 2.89 17.06 -12.89
CA SER A 426 2.08 16.86 -14.09
C SER A 426 1.96 15.39 -14.40
N GLU A 427 0.76 14.98 -14.84
CA GLU A 427 0.41 13.61 -15.27
C GLU A 427 -0.12 13.63 -16.70
N TYR A 428 0.30 12.64 -17.49
CA TYR A 428 -0.32 12.30 -18.77
C TYR A 428 -0.64 10.81 -18.76
N ARG A 429 -1.93 10.49 -18.63
CA ARG A 429 -2.46 9.14 -18.56
C ARG A 429 -3.32 8.81 -19.78
N ARG A 430 -3.10 7.64 -20.38
CA ARG A 430 -3.92 7.12 -21.46
C ARG A 430 -4.30 5.67 -21.19
N ILE A 431 -5.60 5.37 -21.25
CA ILE A 431 -6.15 4.02 -21.23
C ILE A 431 -6.79 3.77 -22.57
N TYR A 432 -6.34 2.73 -23.28
CA TYR A 432 -6.82 2.38 -24.61
C TYR A 432 -7.14 0.90 -24.73
N ARG A 433 -8.28 0.57 -25.36
CA ARG A 433 -8.65 -0.81 -25.69
C ARG A 433 -9.05 -0.85 -27.16
N LYS A 434 -8.23 -1.51 -27.98
CA LYS A 434 -8.35 -1.51 -29.44
C LYS A 434 -9.60 -2.26 -29.89
N ASP A 435 -9.65 -3.56 -29.66
CA ASP A 435 -10.73 -4.42 -30.15
C ASP A 435 -11.55 -4.96 -28.98
N MET A 436 -12.82 -4.61 -28.97
CA MET A 436 -13.79 -5.17 -28.04
C MET A 436 -14.66 -6.18 -28.79
N LEU A 437 -14.55 -7.44 -28.41
CA LEU A 437 -15.31 -8.53 -29.03
C LEU A 437 -16.56 -8.80 -28.21
N ARG A 438 -17.70 -9.02 -28.90
CA ARG A 438 -19.01 -9.26 -28.28
C ARG A 438 -19.76 -10.29 -29.10
N GLN A 439 -20.10 -11.41 -28.50
CA GLN A 439 -20.83 -12.48 -29.17
C GLN A 439 -21.85 -13.11 -28.20
N ALA A 440 -23.14 -12.95 -28.50
CA ALA A 440 -24.18 -13.65 -27.75
C ALA A 440 -24.07 -15.17 -27.97
N VAL A 441 -24.13 -15.92 -26.88
CA VAL A 441 -24.13 -17.40 -26.93
C VAL A 441 -25.58 -17.87 -26.99
N LYS A 442 -25.95 -18.55 -28.07
CA LYS A 442 -27.32 -19.02 -28.31
C LYS A 442 -27.68 -20.22 -27.45
N THR A 443 -26.71 -21.11 -27.16
CA THR A 443 -26.93 -22.33 -26.38
C THR A 443 -26.86 -22.03 -24.88
N PRO A 444 -27.93 -22.33 -24.11
CA PRO A 444 -27.90 -22.23 -22.66
C PRO A 444 -26.82 -23.15 -22.05
N PHE A 445 -26.18 -22.69 -20.99
CA PHE A 445 -25.17 -23.42 -20.24
C PHE A 445 -25.77 -23.95 -18.94
N SER A 446 -25.75 -25.29 -18.73
CA SER A 446 -26.20 -25.86 -17.47
C SER A 446 -25.19 -25.56 -16.35
N TYR A 447 -25.61 -24.87 -15.30
CA TYR A 447 -24.79 -24.67 -14.12
C TYR A 447 -24.87 -25.86 -13.14
N LEU A 448 -25.85 -26.74 -13.30
CA LEU A 448 -25.98 -27.98 -12.51
C LEU A 448 -25.06 -29.10 -13.04
N ASN A 449 -25.05 -29.28 -14.36
CA ASN A 449 -24.23 -30.28 -15.05
C ASN A 449 -23.43 -29.59 -16.19
N PRO A 450 -22.36 -28.85 -15.88
CA PRO A 450 -21.65 -28.07 -16.88
C PRO A 450 -20.85 -28.94 -17.84
N VAL A 451 -20.92 -28.63 -19.14
CA VAL A 451 -20.06 -29.17 -20.18
C VAL A 451 -19.22 -27.99 -20.69
N TYR A 452 -17.92 -28.12 -20.60
CA TYR A 452 -16.95 -27.07 -20.98
C TYR A 452 -16.28 -27.39 -22.32
N GLY A 453 -15.66 -26.37 -22.94
CA GLY A 453 -14.85 -26.50 -24.15
C GLY A 453 -15.72 -26.59 -25.44
N LEU A 454 -17.00 -26.28 -25.35
CA LEU A 454 -17.89 -26.29 -26.53
C LEU A 454 -17.86 -24.94 -27.27
N LEU A 455 -17.33 -23.89 -26.67
CA LEU A 455 -17.25 -22.57 -27.28
C LEU A 455 -15.79 -22.24 -27.63
N PRO A 456 -15.49 -21.76 -28.85
CA PRO A 456 -14.21 -21.14 -29.16
C PRO A 456 -14.16 -19.72 -28.55
N PRO A 457 -12.96 -19.12 -28.40
CA PRO A 457 -12.82 -17.71 -28.09
C PRO A 457 -13.60 -16.82 -29.04
N SER A 458 -14.10 -15.67 -28.58
CA SER A 458 -14.86 -14.73 -29.44
C SER A 458 -13.99 -14.18 -30.55
N SER A 459 -14.53 -14.09 -31.76
CA SER A 459 -13.89 -13.45 -32.92
C SER A 459 -14.68 -12.27 -33.47
N THR A 460 -15.84 -11.95 -32.90
CA THR A 460 -16.73 -10.92 -33.39
C THR A 460 -16.40 -9.57 -32.79
N VAL A 461 -15.71 -8.72 -33.58
CA VAL A 461 -15.36 -7.36 -33.17
C VAL A 461 -16.61 -6.47 -33.20
N SER A 462 -16.86 -5.79 -32.08
CA SER A 462 -17.91 -4.78 -31.95
C SER A 462 -17.34 -3.40 -32.32
N ALA A 463 -17.62 -2.90 -33.50
CA ALA A 463 -17.13 -1.59 -33.96
C ALA A 463 -17.58 -0.47 -33.01
N SER A 464 -18.82 -0.51 -32.51
CA SER A 464 -19.37 0.50 -31.60
C SER A 464 -18.75 0.49 -30.20
N ASP A 465 -18.17 -0.66 -29.77
CA ASP A 465 -17.52 -0.83 -28.45
C ASP A 465 -16.00 -0.69 -28.50
N SER A 466 -15.39 -0.77 -29.69
CA SER A 466 -13.94 -0.77 -29.89
C SER A 466 -13.35 0.65 -29.78
N ASP A 467 -12.01 0.74 -29.83
CA ASP A 467 -11.25 2.00 -29.70
C ASP A 467 -11.63 2.81 -28.44
N GLN A 468 -11.94 2.08 -27.35
CA GLN A 468 -12.18 2.71 -26.05
C GLN A 468 -10.96 3.49 -25.62
N THR A 469 -11.12 4.79 -25.43
CA THR A 469 -10.03 5.69 -25.05
C THR A 469 -10.47 6.52 -23.86
N ASP A 470 -9.57 6.68 -22.89
CA ASP A 470 -9.68 7.66 -21.79
C ASP A 470 -8.28 8.26 -21.60
N THR A 471 -8.18 9.56 -21.89
CA THR A 471 -6.92 10.31 -21.80
C THR A 471 -7.11 11.45 -20.80
N LEU A 472 -6.24 11.53 -19.82
CA LEU A 472 -6.17 12.60 -18.82
C LEU A 472 -4.82 13.29 -18.93
N HIS A 473 -4.83 14.61 -18.94
CA HIS A 473 -3.65 15.45 -18.75
C HIS A 473 -3.92 16.45 -17.64
N ASP A 474 -3.09 16.50 -16.64
CA ASP A 474 -3.16 17.51 -15.59
C ASP A 474 -1.79 18.11 -15.27
N ALA A 475 -1.82 19.31 -14.70
CA ALA A 475 -0.65 20.00 -14.18
C ALA A 475 -1.04 20.82 -12.95
N SER A 476 -0.15 20.89 -11.97
CA SER A 476 -0.46 21.50 -10.70
C SER A 476 0.73 22.20 -10.08
N ALA A 477 0.41 23.18 -9.22
CA ALA A 477 1.33 23.73 -8.24
C ALA A 477 0.71 23.65 -6.85
N PHE A 478 1.50 23.33 -5.83
CA PHE A 478 1.02 23.20 -4.46
C PHE A 478 1.99 23.82 -3.45
N PHE A 479 1.41 24.26 -2.34
CA PHE A 479 2.12 24.81 -1.20
C PHE A 479 1.48 24.28 0.09
N GLN A 480 2.31 23.98 1.08
CA GLN A 480 1.88 23.62 2.43
C GLN A 480 2.86 24.21 3.44
N ASP A 481 2.33 24.67 4.58
CA ASP A 481 3.11 25.12 5.73
C ASP A 481 2.57 24.48 7.01
N SER A 482 3.46 24.03 7.88
CA SER A 482 3.16 23.53 9.22
C SER A 482 3.89 24.37 10.23
N ILE A 483 3.14 25.25 10.94
CA ILE A 483 3.61 26.26 11.85
C ILE A 483 3.61 25.70 13.27
N HIS A 484 4.76 25.61 13.90
CA HIS A 484 4.90 25.28 15.33
C HIS A 484 4.68 26.55 16.15
N VAL A 485 3.38 26.81 16.46
CA VAL A 485 2.95 28.00 17.23
C VAL A 485 3.52 27.97 18.65
N THR A 486 3.59 26.77 19.22
CA THR A 486 4.27 26.46 20.48
C THR A 486 4.84 25.05 20.42
N ASP A 487 5.55 24.59 21.42
CA ASP A 487 6.02 23.19 21.52
C ASP A 487 4.88 22.16 21.48
N LYS A 488 3.64 22.58 21.80
CA LYS A 488 2.45 21.72 21.85
C LYS A 488 1.49 21.92 20.70
N TRP A 489 1.46 23.07 20.05
CA TRP A 489 0.49 23.39 19.01
C TRP A 489 1.16 23.54 17.66
N ILE A 490 0.72 22.73 16.70
CA ILE A 490 1.10 22.83 15.30
C ILE A 490 -0.17 23.14 14.50
N VAL A 491 -0.11 24.21 13.70
CA VAL A 491 -1.19 24.61 12.78
C VAL A 491 -0.67 24.43 11.36
N SER A 492 -1.39 23.68 10.54
CA SER A 492 -1.00 23.44 9.15
C SER A 492 -2.04 24.00 8.19
N GLY A 493 -1.55 24.57 7.07
CA GLY A 493 -2.37 25.05 5.99
C GLY A 493 -1.70 24.80 4.65
N GLY A 494 -2.49 24.60 3.61
CA GLY A 494 -1.95 24.41 2.28
C GLY A 494 -3.00 24.58 1.20
N MET A 495 -2.54 24.75 -0.03
CA MET A 495 -3.37 24.94 -1.19
C MET A 495 -2.70 24.38 -2.44
N ARG A 496 -3.52 23.75 -3.30
CA ARG A 496 -3.11 23.28 -4.61
C ARG A 496 -3.93 23.98 -5.67
N PHE A 497 -3.29 24.47 -6.72
CA PHE A 497 -3.95 24.83 -7.98
C PHE A 497 -3.71 23.72 -8.97
N ILE A 498 -4.79 23.20 -9.58
CA ILE A 498 -4.74 22.15 -10.58
C ILE A 498 -5.49 22.54 -11.82
N THR A 499 -4.92 22.24 -12.98
CA THR A 499 -5.56 22.31 -14.29
C THR A 499 -5.65 20.90 -14.84
N TYR A 500 -6.73 20.58 -15.58
CA TYR A 500 -6.91 19.26 -16.17
C TYR A 500 -7.66 19.33 -17.49
N ASN A 501 -7.36 18.36 -18.35
CA ASN A 501 -8.08 18.07 -19.58
C ASN A 501 -8.30 16.55 -19.68
N GLN A 502 -9.54 16.14 -19.95
CA GLN A 502 -9.90 14.74 -20.08
C GLN A 502 -10.79 14.50 -21.27
N VAL A 503 -10.39 13.55 -22.13
CA VAL A 503 -11.15 13.09 -23.28
C VAL A 503 -11.39 11.60 -23.18
N ALA A 504 -12.64 11.16 -23.19
CA ALA A 504 -12.99 9.74 -23.18
C ALA A 504 -14.11 9.42 -24.15
N GLY A 505 -14.06 8.23 -24.75
CA GLY A 505 -15.06 7.78 -25.71
C GLY A 505 -14.72 6.43 -26.32
N ARG A 506 -15.44 6.06 -27.36
CA ARG A 506 -15.27 4.79 -28.07
C ARG A 506 -15.93 4.81 -29.47
N GLY A 507 -15.71 3.74 -30.21
CA GLY A 507 -16.40 3.44 -31.46
C GLY A 507 -15.54 3.66 -32.70
N ARG A 508 -15.97 3.05 -33.80
CA ARG A 508 -15.43 3.19 -35.16
C ARG A 508 -16.54 3.67 -36.09
N PRO A 509 -16.61 4.99 -36.37
CA PRO A 509 -15.68 6.05 -35.99
C PRO A 509 -15.73 6.39 -34.50
N PHE A 510 -14.61 6.91 -33.96
CA PHE A 510 -14.52 7.34 -32.57
C PHE A 510 -15.51 8.46 -32.25
N LYS A 511 -16.22 8.34 -31.13
CA LYS A 511 -17.12 9.35 -30.60
C LYS A 511 -16.74 9.64 -29.14
N ALA A 512 -16.41 10.90 -28.88
CA ALA A 512 -16.19 11.38 -27.53
C ALA A 512 -17.50 11.38 -26.74
N ASN A 513 -17.46 10.88 -25.51
CA ASN A 513 -18.52 10.96 -24.51
C ASN A 513 -18.10 11.86 -23.35
N THR A 514 -16.82 12.17 -23.26
CA THR A 514 -16.21 13.13 -22.35
C THR A 514 -15.23 13.98 -23.15
N ASP A 515 -15.34 15.30 -23.03
CA ASP A 515 -14.39 16.30 -23.53
C ASP A 515 -14.43 17.47 -22.54
N LEU A 516 -13.65 17.33 -21.47
CA LEU A 516 -13.75 18.14 -20.26
C LEU A 516 -12.41 18.79 -19.95
N SER A 517 -12.41 20.11 -19.75
CA SER A 517 -11.24 20.83 -19.20
C SER A 517 -11.68 21.74 -18.06
N GLY A 518 -10.76 21.99 -17.13
CA GLY A 518 -11.05 22.85 -16.00
C GLY A 518 -9.84 23.13 -15.12
N SER A 519 -10.08 23.97 -14.12
CA SER A 519 -9.08 24.27 -13.08
C SER A 519 -9.74 24.44 -11.72
N LYS A 520 -9.00 24.21 -10.64
CA LYS A 520 -9.53 24.32 -9.28
C LYS A 520 -8.44 24.62 -8.26
N TRP A 521 -8.82 25.38 -7.24
CA TRP A 521 -8.06 25.54 -6.00
C TRP A 521 -8.57 24.53 -4.95
N LEU A 522 -7.66 23.80 -4.33
CA LEU A 522 -7.95 22.75 -3.34
C LEU A 522 -7.25 23.08 -2.01
N PRO A 523 -7.98 23.66 -1.05
CA PRO A 523 -7.42 23.99 0.25
C PRO A 523 -7.38 22.80 1.19
N ARG A 524 -6.46 22.86 2.15
CA ARG A 524 -6.35 22.00 3.32
C ARG A 524 -5.97 22.83 4.52
N ALA A 525 -6.50 22.47 5.70
CA ALA A 525 -6.10 23.03 6.99
C ALA A 525 -6.09 21.96 8.05
N GLY A 526 -5.25 22.12 9.06
CA GLY A 526 -5.17 21.18 10.16
C GLY A 526 -4.57 21.79 11.41
N VAL A 527 -4.84 21.16 12.54
CA VAL A 527 -4.26 21.50 13.84
C VAL A 527 -3.86 20.22 14.56
N VAL A 528 -2.70 20.23 15.19
CA VAL A 528 -2.24 19.15 16.07
C VAL A 528 -1.95 19.74 17.44
N TYR A 529 -2.43 19.05 18.47
CA TYR A 529 -2.09 19.32 19.85
C TYR A 529 -1.29 18.14 20.44
N LYS A 530 -0.03 18.38 20.74
CA LYS A 530 0.87 17.41 21.40
C LYS A 530 0.57 17.41 22.89
N TRP A 531 -0.13 16.39 23.35
CA TRP A 531 -0.37 16.20 24.80
C TRP A 531 0.95 15.93 25.50
N ASN A 532 1.76 15.05 24.91
CA ASN A 532 3.13 14.71 25.26
C ASN A 532 3.85 14.12 24.03
N ASP A 533 5.09 13.65 24.21
CA ASP A 533 5.91 13.08 23.12
C ASP A 533 5.37 11.75 22.54
N ALA A 534 4.47 11.09 23.25
CA ALA A 534 3.87 9.81 22.85
C ALA A 534 2.44 9.91 22.35
N PHE A 535 1.74 11.04 22.60
CA PHE A 535 0.33 11.19 22.27
C PHE A 535 0.00 12.58 21.73
N SER A 536 -0.69 12.61 20.59
CA SER A 536 -1.23 13.84 20.00
C SER A 536 -2.70 13.70 19.63
N LEU A 537 -3.40 14.83 19.65
CA LEU A 537 -4.74 15.03 19.12
C LEU A 537 -4.67 15.87 17.87
N TYR A 538 -5.55 15.63 16.90
CA TYR A 538 -5.59 16.45 15.71
C TYR A 538 -7.00 16.69 15.20
N GLY A 539 -7.15 17.75 14.41
CA GLY A 539 -8.34 18.03 13.61
C GLY A 539 -7.93 18.55 12.24
N SER A 540 -8.65 18.19 11.20
CA SER A 540 -8.35 18.65 9.84
C SER A 540 -9.59 18.84 8.97
N TYR A 541 -9.42 19.72 7.98
CA TYR A 541 -10.29 19.93 6.85
C TYR A 541 -9.51 19.72 5.55
N SER A 542 -10.08 18.97 4.61
CA SER A 542 -9.42 18.71 3.33
C SER A 542 -10.43 18.58 2.19
N GLN A 543 -9.97 18.82 0.97
CA GLN A 543 -10.78 18.67 -0.24
C GLN A 543 -10.11 17.71 -1.22
N SER A 544 -10.94 17.09 -2.10
CA SER A 544 -10.47 16.38 -3.28
C SER A 544 -11.33 16.70 -4.50
N LEU A 545 -10.74 16.47 -5.66
CA LEU A 545 -11.31 16.72 -6.97
C LEU A 545 -11.12 15.49 -7.85
N LYS A 546 -12.18 15.09 -8.57
CA LYS A 546 -12.11 14.08 -9.60
C LYS A 546 -13.00 14.50 -10.78
N PRO A 547 -12.44 14.69 -11.99
CA PRO A 547 -13.24 14.89 -13.18
C PRO A 547 -14.14 13.69 -13.43
N SER A 548 -15.38 13.94 -13.83
CA SER A 548 -16.29 12.89 -14.29
C SER A 548 -15.86 12.42 -15.67
N SER A 549 -15.80 11.11 -15.91
CA SER A 549 -15.43 10.55 -17.21
C SER A 549 -16.29 9.34 -17.56
N SER A 550 -16.64 9.17 -18.84
CA SER A 550 -17.30 7.98 -19.35
C SER A 550 -16.81 7.61 -20.75
N ILE A 551 -16.34 6.39 -20.87
CA ILE A 551 -16.04 5.74 -22.16
C ILE A 551 -17.34 5.31 -22.85
N ALA A 552 -18.38 4.94 -22.08
CA ALA A 552 -19.65 4.49 -22.61
C ALA A 552 -20.53 5.67 -23.06
N PRO A 553 -21.28 5.54 -24.19
CA PRO A 553 -22.27 6.54 -24.56
C PRO A 553 -23.32 6.68 -23.48
N MET A 554 -23.73 7.91 -23.26
CA MET A 554 -24.82 8.26 -22.36
C MET A 554 -26.12 8.41 -23.12
N GLY A 555 -27.24 8.18 -22.44
CA GLY A 555 -28.59 8.36 -23.04
C GLY A 555 -28.78 9.78 -23.55
N SER A 556 -29.67 9.97 -24.52
CA SER A 556 -29.97 11.26 -25.17
C SER A 556 -28.79 11.97 -25.84
N GLY A 557 -27.64 11.30 -26.06
CA GLY A 557 -26.46 11.93 -26.64
C GLY A 557 -25.74 12.91 -25.69
N PHE A 558 -26.02 12.86 -24.41
CA PHE A 558 -25.33 13.66 -23.40
C PHE A 558 -23.81 13.43 -23.44
N VAL A 559 -23.06 14.52 -23.42
CA VAL A 559 -21.59 14.52 -23.36
C VAL A 559 -21.17 15.24 -22.08
N ILE A 560 -20.19 14.70 -21.38
CA ILE A 560 -19.54 15.37 -20.26
C ILE A 560 -18.57 16.40 -20.86
N ASP A 561 -18.84 17.67 -20.71
CA ASP A 561 -18.08 18.77 -21.27
C ASP A 561 -17.69 19.82 -20.21
N GLY A 562 -17.15 20.97 -20.63
CA GLY A 562 -16.73 22.04 -19.72
C GLY A 562 -17.84 22.62 -18.85
N ALA A 563 -19.12 22.40 -19.19
CA ALA A 563 -20.27 22.80 -18.36
C ALA A 563 -20.58 21.76 -17.25
N THR A 564 -20.03 20.56 -17.35
CA THR A 564 -20.22 19.48 -16.36
C THR A 564 -19.27 19.70 -15.18
N PRO A 565 -19.77 20.04 -13.97
CA PRO A 565 -18.90 20.24 -12.83
C PRO A 565 -18.23 18.91 -12.43
N PRO A 566 -16.94 18.94 -12.06
CA PRO A 566 -16.24 17.75 -11.57
C PRO A 566 -16.82 17.28 -10.23
N GLU A 567 -16.62 16.02 -9.91
CA GLU A 567 -16.90 15.50 -8.57
C GLU A 567 -15.98 16.18 -7.57
N GLU A 568 -16.55 16.80 -6.55
CA GLU A 568 -15.83 17.49 -5.47
C GLU A 568 -16.14 16.82 -4.14
N SER A 569 -15.13 16.72 -3.29
CA SER A 569 -15.35 16.21 -1.95
C SER A 569 -14.75 17.11 -0.89
N THR A 570 -15.42 17.16 0.25
CA THR A 570 -14.95 17.82 1.46
C THR A 570 -14.93 16.82 2.61
N ALA A 571 -13.92 16.89 3.45
CA ALA A 571 -13.82 16.06 4.63
C ALA A 571 -13.42 16.86 5.87
N TRP A 572 -14.01 16.43 6.98
CA TRP A 572 -13.59 16.79 8.33
C TRP A 572 -13.14 15.53 9.05
N GLU A 573 -12.01 15.63 9.74
CA GLU A 573 -11.47 14.52 10.52
C GLU A 573 -10.97 15.06 11.88
N VAL A 574 -11.25 14.32 12.95
CA VAL A 574 -10.64 14.51 14.26
C VAL A 574 -10.12 13.17 14.76
N GLY A 575 -9.01 13.19 15.45
CA GLY A 575 -8.41 11.94 15.91
C GLY A 575 -7.34 12.10 16.97
N GLY A 576 -6.85 10.95 17.41
CA GLY A 576 -5.71 10.83 18.32
C GLY A 576 -4.69 9.86 17.79
N LYS A 577 -3.43 10.13 18.05
CA LYS A 577 -2.30 9.30 17.65
C LYS A 577 -1.43 8.97 18.84
N LEU A 578 -0.92 7.75 18.85
CA LEU A 578 -0.11 7.19 19.91
C LEU A 578 1.17 6.60 19.34
N ASP A 579 2.30 6.90 19.95
CA ASP A 579 3.60 6.25 19.70
C ASP A 579 4.31 6.01 21.02
N LEU A 580 4.14 4.80 21.56
CA LEU A 580 4.70 4.44 22.88
C LEU A 580 6.19 4.08 22.76
N PRO A 581 7.00 4.43 23.77
CA PRO A 581 8.42 4.04 23.84
C PRO A 581 8.65 2.53 23.73
N GLY A 582 7.66 1.69 24.14
CA GLY A 582 7.68 0.23 23.97
C GLY A 582 7.49 -0.26 22.54
N GLY A 583 7.31 0.65 21.55
CA GLY A 583 7.22 0.31 20.15
C GLY A 583 5.82 0.00 19.63
N LEU A 584 4.77 0.28 20.40
CA LEU A 584 3.38 0.20 19.96
C LEU A 584 2.91 1.57 19.47
N THR A 585 2.36 1.61 18.25
CA THR A 585 1.76 2.80 17.66
C THR A 585 0.26 2.61 17.47
N GLY A 586 -0.51 3.70 17.47
CA GLY A 586 -1.93 3.64 17.26
C GLY A 586 -2.50 4.93 16.68
N THR A 587 -3.58 4.83 15.91
CA THR A 587 -4.35 5.97 15.40
C THR A 587 -5.82 5.68 15.54
N LEU A 588 -6.55 6.61 16.17
CA LEU A 588 -8.01 6.64 16.21
C LEU A 588 -8.48 7.85 15.41
N ALA A 589 -9.38 7.66 14.45
CA ALA A 589 -9.92 8.74 13.62
C ALA A 589 -11.45 8.67 13.56
N LEU A 590 -12.10 9.82 13.68
CA LEU A 590 -13.51 10.05 13.38
C LEU A 590 -13.56 10.95 12.16
N PHE A 591 -14.28 10.54 11.13
CA PHE A 591 -14.32 11.27 9.87
C PHE A 591 -15.74 11.45 9.33
N ASN A 592 -15.93 12.51 8.55
CA ASN A 592 -17.08 12.75 7.68
C ASN A 592 -16.59 13.25 6.33
N ILE A 593 -16.96 12.56 5.26
CA ILE A 593 -16.64 12.89 3.87
C ILE A 593 -17.96 13.08 3.12
N ASP A 594 -18.14 14.26 2.54
CA ASP A 594 -19.24 14.58 1.62
C ASP A 594 -18.69 14.71 0.20
N LYS A 595 -19.23 13.93 -0.75
CA LYS A 595 -18.93 13.97 -2.18
C LYS A 595 -20.15 14.48 -2.93
N LYS A 596 -19.99 15.51 -3.76
CA LYS A 596 -21.02 16.16 -4.54
C LYS A 596 -20.71 16.11 -6.04
N ASN A 597 -21.69 16.50 -6.87
CA ASN A 597 -21.61 16.46 -8.32
C ASN A 597 -21.39 15.05 -8.88
N VAL A 598 -21.85 14.03 -8.15
CA VAL A 598 -21.76 12.65 -8.64
C VAL A 598 -22.67 12.50 -9.86
N LEU A 599 -22.14 11.89 -10.92
CA LEU A 599 -22.88 11.65 -12.14
C LEU A 599 -24.00 10.63 -11.88
N VAL A 600 -25.26 11.05 -12.03
CA VAL A 600 -26.45 10.21 -11.82
C VAL A 600 -27.30 10.15 -13.07
N SER A 601 -28.05 9.06 -13.20
CA SER A 601 -28.95 8.84 -14.32
C SER A 601 -30.40 8.78 -13.85
N GLN A 602 -31.31 9.31 -14.67
CA GLN A 602 -32.74 9.23 -14.44
C GLN A 602 -33.46 8.85 -15.74
N PHE A 603 -34.29 7.83 -15.72
CA PHE A 603 -35.16 7.52 -16.84
C PHE A 603 -36.23 8.58 -16.95
N ASN A 604 -36.35 9.17 -18.14
CA ASN A 604 -37.38 10.19 -18.47
C ASN A 604 -38.53 9.52 -19.20
N ASP A 605 -39.68 9.41 -18.51
CA ASP A 605 -40.85 8.75 -19.05
C ASP A 605 -41.47 9.45 -20.27
N ALA A 606 -41.29 10.76 -20.38
CA ALA A 606 -41.82 11.52 -21.49
C ALA A 606 -41.02 11.30 -22.79
N THR A 607 -39.70 11.29 -22.70
CA THR A 607 -38.79 11.09 -23.83
C THR A 607 -38.43 9.62 -24.07
N LYS A 608 -38.69 8.72 -23.09
CA LYS A 608 -38.24 7.33 -23.05
C LYS A 608 -36.71 7.15 -23.12
N LEU A 609 -35.97 8.19 -22.74
CA LEU A 609 -34.51 8.21 -22.72
C LEU A 609 -34.00 8.32 -21.26
N THR A 610 -32.72 8.05 -21.05
CA THR A 610 -32.09 8.27 -19.78
C THR A 610 -31.41 9.63 -19.77
N ASP A 611 -31.87 10.52 -18.90
CA ASP A 611 -31.25 11.82 -18.67
C ASP A 611 -30.10 11.65 -17.67
N TRP A 612 -28.95 12.29 -17.93
CA TRP A 612 -27.77 12.31 -17.09
C TRP A 612 -27.57 13.70 -16.50
N ARG A 613 -27.15 13.76 -15.25
CA ARG A 613 -26.85 15.02 -14.56
C ARG A 613 -25.85 14.81 -13.42
N THR A 614 -25.13 15.87 -13.07
CA THR A 614 -24.14 15.90 -11.98
C THR A 614 -24.76 16.50 -10.70
N SER A 615 -25.88 15.97 -10.25
CA SER A 615 -26.59 16.45 -9.07
C SER A 615 -26.52 15.50 -7.87
N GLY A 616 -25.91 14.31 -8.04
CA GLY A 616 -25.82 13.31 -7.00
C GLY A 616 -24.88 13.72 -5.87
N LYS A 617 -25.17 13.20 -4.68
CA LYS A 617 -24.38 13.40 -3.48
C LYS A 617 -24.24 12.10 -2.72
N ALA A 618 -23.03 11.81 -2.25
CA ALA A 618 -22.74 10.68 -1.37
C ALA A 618 -22.04 11.15 -0.09
N ARG A 619 -22.27 10.46 1.01
CA ARG A 619 -21.64 10.73 2.28
C ARG A 619 -21.06 9.45 2.85
N SER A 620 -19.87 9.54 3.42
CA SER A 620 -19.27 8.50 4.25
C SER A 620 -18.79 9.10 5.56
N ARG A 621 -19.18 8.49 6.66
CA ARG A 621 -18.73 8.87 7.99
C ARG A 621 -18.45 7.63 8.84
N GLY A 622 -17.53 7.75 9.76
CA GLY A 622 -17.14 6.58 10.52
C GLY A 622 -16.11 6.82 11.59
N ILE A 623 -15.72 5.70 12.17
CA ILE A 623 -14.68 5.59 13.21
C ILE A 623 -13.70 4.53 12.73
N GLU A 624 -12.42 4.82 12.82
CA GLU A 624 -11.32 3.92 12.44
C GLU A 624 -10.30 3.84 13.56
N LEU A 625 -9.79 2.64 13.79
CA LEU A 625 -8.71 2.34 14.71
C LEU A 625 -7.68 1.48 14.01
N ASP A 626 -6.43 1.92 14.03
CA ASP A 626 -5.26 1.14 13.61
C ASP A 626 -4.27 1.08 14.76
N VAL A 627 -3.74 -0.11 15.05
CA VAL A 627 -2.72 -0.36 16.07
C VAL A 627 -1.67 -1.28 15.49
N SER A 628 -0.38 -0.97 15.65
CA SER A 628 0.70 -1.80 15.14
C SER A 628 1.97 -1.65 15.98
N GLY A 629 2.73 -2.74 16.15
CA GLY A 629 4.00 -2.70 16.85
C GLY A 629 4.23 -3.85 17.81
N LYS A 630 5.07 -3.60 18.81
CA LYS A 630 5.39 -4.57 19.87
C LYS A 630 4.47 -4.40 21.09
N LEU A 631 4.04 -5.52 21.65
CA LEU A 631 3.34 -5.61 22.92
C LEU A 631 4.19 -6.48 23.86
N GLY A 632 4.92 -5.82 24.78
CA GLY A 632 5.97 -6.45 25.56
C GLY A 632 7.16 -6.86 24.67
N GLU A 633 7.94 -7.83 25.14
CA GLU A 633 9.19 -8.23 24.46
C GLU A 633 8.98 -9.22 23.32
N ARG A 634 7.95 -10.08 23.41
CA ARG A 634 7.77 -11.26 22.56
C ARG A 634 6.59 -11.18 21.58
N TRP A 635 5.69 -10.23 21.74
CA TRP A 635 4.54 -10.13 20.87
C TRP A 635 4.70 -9.01 19.85
N ASN A 636 4.47 -9.33 18.58
CA ASN A 636 4.24 -8.36 17.52
C ASN A 636 2.76 -8.42 17.15
N VAL A 637 2.09 -7.27 17.12
CA VAL A 637 0.66 -7.18 16.86
C VAL A 637 0.38 -6.14 15.78
N ILE A 638 -0.61 -6.42 14.92
CA ILE A 638 -1.24 -5.43 14.06
C ILE A 638 -2.75 -5.69 14.12
N ALA A 639 -3.51 -4.63 14.40
CA ALA A 639 -4.96 -4.71 14.53
C ALA A 639 -5.62 -3.49 13.90
N SER A 640 -6.78 -3.71 13.31
CA SER A 640 -7.59 -2.64 12.74
C SER A 640 -9.08 -2.87 13.01
N TYR A 641 -9.82 -1.78 13.13
CA TYR A 641 -11.27 -1.80 13.17
C TYR A 641 -11.84 -0.56 12.51
N ALA A 642 -12.92 -0.73 11.74
CA ALA A 642 -13.66 0.38 11.19
C ALA A 642 -15.18 0.17 11.31
N TYR A 643 -15.87 1.25 11.67
CA TYR A 643 -17.29 1.43 11.46
C TYR A 643 -17.50 2.50 10.40
N ILE A 644 -18.23 2.18 9.30
CA ILE A 644 -18.46 3.08 8.17
C ILE A 644 -19.94 3.11 7.82
N ASP A 645 -20.57 4.28 7.92
CA ASP A 645 -21.91 4.56 7.39
C ASP A 645 -21.78 5.38 6.10
N ALA A 646 -21.71 4.67 4.96
CA ALA A 646 -21.57 5.26 3.63
C ALA A 646 -22.86 5.11 2.84
N LYS A 647 -23.41 6.24 2.34
CA LYS A 647 -24.74 6.33 1.69
C LYS A 647 -24.74 7.30 0.51
N THR A 648 -25.59 6.99 -0.44
CA THR A 648 -26.08 7.95 -1.42
C THR A 648 -27.07 8.89 -0.74
N ILE A 649 -26.84 10.19 -0.80
CA ILE A 649 -27.68 11.21 -0.16
C ILE A 649 -28.68 11.79 -1.14
N GLU A 650 -28.18 12.10 -2.35
CA GLU A 650 -29.00 12.65 -3.45
C GLU A 650 -28.79 11.79 -4.70
N ASP A 651 -29.86 11.22 -5.20
CA ASP A 651 -29.90 10.40 -6.42
C ASP A 651 -31.36 10.21 -6.82
N PRO A 652 -31.73 10.29 -8.12
CA PRO A 652 -33.11 10.14 -8.57
C PRO A 652 -33.75 8.79 -8.21
N LEU A 653 -32.94 7.73 -8.06
CA LEU A 653 -33.41 6.35 -7.88
C LEU A 653 -32.96 5.74 -6.55
N TYR A 654 -31.79 6.12 -6.03
CA TYR A 654 -31.10 5.39 -4.95
C TYR A 654 -30.78 6.23 -3.73
N ALA A 655 -31.43 7.41 -3.55
CA ALA A 655 -31.28 8.22 -2.35
C ALA A 655 -31.59 7.40 -1.08
N GLY A 656 -30.70 7.49 -0.08
CA GLY A 656 -30.78 6.72 1.16
C GLY A 656 -30.12 5.33 1.10
N ASN A 657 -29.83 4.79 -0.10
CA ASN A 657 -29.15 3.51 -0.23
C ASN A 657 -27.71 3.57 0.27
N ARG A 658 -27.26 2.47 0.85
CA ARG A 658 -25.85 2.29 1.25
C ARG A 658 -24.99 2.12 0.02
N LEU A 659 -23.75 2.62 0.07
CA LEU A 659 -22.79 2.37 -0.99
C LEU A 659 -22.46 0.87 -1.07
N TRP A 660 -22.41 0.35 -2.28
CA TRP A 660 -22.20 -1.07 -2.57
C TRP A 660 -20.77 -1.52 -2.27
N ASN A 661 -20.59 -2.80 -1.93
CA ASN A 661 -19.35 -3.39 -1.45
C ASN A 661 -18.78 -2.79 -0.14
N VAL A 662 -19.46 -1.83 0.50
CA VAL A 662 -19.02 -1.20 1.74
C VAL A 662 -19.69 -1.86 2.94
N ALA A 663 -18.90 -2.57 3.76
CA ALA A 663 -19.36 -3.12 5.02
C ALA A 663 -19.42 -2.03 6.11
N ARG A 664 -20.45 -2.09 6.99
CA ARG A 664 -20.49 -1.19 8.14
C ARG A 664 -19.38 -1.47 9.15
N HIS A 665 -19.08 -2.74 9.36
CA HIS A 665 -18.07 -3.17 10.31
C HIS A 665 -17.04 -4.02 9.59
N THR A 666 -15.78 -3.66 9.73
CA THR A 666 -14.62 -4.46 9.33
C THR A 666 -13.61 -4.48 10.47
N GLY A 667 -12.85 -5.53 10.57
CA GLY A 667 -11.79 -5.60 11.56
C GLY A 667 -10.79 -6.70 11.22
N SER A 668 -9.58 -6.50 11.66
CA SER A 668 -8.51 -7.49 11.55
C SER A 668 -7.65 -7.49 12.80
N LEU A 669 -7.08 -8.62 13.10
CA LEU A 669 -6.09 -8.80 14.16
C LEU A 669 -5.08 -9.84 13.69
N ALA A 670 -3.82 -9.51 13.71
CA ALA A 670 -2.74 -10.47 13.57
C ALA A 670 -1.76 -10.31 14.73
N ALA A 671 -1.33 -11.44 15.27
CA ALA A 671 -0.36 -11.51 16.35
C ALA A 671 0.68 -12.58 16.06
N VAL A 672 1.94 -12.26 16.35
CA VAL A 672 3.08 -13.14 16.24
C VAL A 672 3.76 -13.20 17.60
N TYR A 673 3.94 -14.42 18.08
CA TYR A 673 4.70 -14.70 19.28
C TYR A 673 6.10 -15.14 18.90
N ASP A 674 7.09 -14.45 19.43
CA ASP A 674 8.48 -14.81 19.36
C ASP A 674 8.78 -15.82 20.47
N VAL A 675 8.90 -17.09 20.08
CA VAL A 675 9.22 -18.17 21.03
C VAL A 675 10.66 -17.99 21.55
N GLY A 676 11.49 -17.26 20.77
CA GLY A 676 12.89 -17.00 21.06
C GLY A 676 13.80 -18.11 20.53
N THR A 677 15.03 -18.04 20.97
CA THR A 677 16.09 -18.95 20.52
C THR A 677 15.91 -20.33 21.15
N LEU A 678 15.80 -21.35 20.32
CA LEU A 678 15.73 -22.75 20.71
C LEU A 678 17.12 -23.30 20.96
N THR A 679 17.19 -24.56 21.41
CA THR A 679 18.44 -25.29 21.58
C THR A 679 19.20 -25.32 20.25
N GLY A 680 20.46 -24.87 20.24
CA GLY A 680 21.29 -24.82 19.01
C GLY A 680 21.38 -23.46 18.33
N GLY A 681 20.68 -22.45 18.83
CA GLY A 681 20.75 -21.08 18.29
C GLY A 681 19.75 -20.80 17.14
N ASP A 682 18.72 -21.64 17.01
CA ASP A 682 17.64 -21.51 16.05
C ASP A 682 16.49 -20.67 16.62
N ASP A 683 15.84 -19.85 15.81
CA ASP A 683 14.74 -18.98 16.23
C ASP A 683 13.40 -19.47 15.68
N LEU A 684 12.34 -19.44 16.50
CA LEU A 684 10.99 -19.82 16.12
C LEU A 684 10.02 -18.69 16.42
N ARG A 685 9.22 -18.36 15.42
CA ARG A 685 8.08 -17.45 15.54
C ARG A 685 6.82 -18.15 15.06
N ILE A 686 5.72 -17.97 15.78
CA ILE A 686 4.41 -18.51 15.41
C ILE A 686 3.38 -17.37 15.44
N GLY A 687 2.46 -17.37 14.49
CA GLY A 687 1.48 -16.33 14.39
C GLY A 687 0.14 -16.80 13.82
N ALA A 688 -0.87 -15.98 14.09
CA ALA A 688 -2.20 -16.14 13.55
C ALA A 688 -2.78 -14.78 13.17
N ALA A 689 -3.69 -14.80 12.20
CA ALA A 689 -4.44 -13.62 11.79
C ALA A 689 -5.93 -13.97 11.66
N ALA A 690 -6.80 -13.01 11.97
CA ALA A 690 -8.23 -13.10 11.75
C ALA A 690 -8.72 -11.82 11.09
N ARG A 691 -9.65 -11.96 10.13
CA ARG A 691 -10.29 -10.82 9.45
C ARG A 691 -11.79 -11.02 9.43
N TYR A 692 -12.53 -10.00 9.86
CA TYR A 692 -13.99 -9.91 9.76
C TYR A 692 -14.41 -8.85 8.75
N VAL A 693 -15.35 -9.19 7.88
CA VAL A 693 -16.03 -8.26 6.97
C VAL A 693 -17.53 -8.45 7.14
N GLY A 694 -18.23 -7.38 7.51
CA GLY A 694 -19.67 -7.38 7.73
C GLY A 694 -20.48 -7.56 6.45
N ALA A 695 -21.77 -7.83 6.61
CA ALA A 695 -22.72 -7.87 5.51
C ALA A 695 -22.82 -6.49 4.82
N ARG A 696 -22.91 -6.51 3.49
CA ARG A 696 -22.85 -5.30 2.67
C ARG A 696 -23.71 -5.40 1.41
N PRO A 697 -24.24 -4.27 0.89
CA PRO A 697 -24.97 -4.27 -0.37
C PRO A 697 -24.10 -4.76 -1.52
N GLY A 698 -24.68 -5.51 -2.43
CA GLY A 698 -24.00 -6.03 -3.60
C GLY A 698 -24.15 -5.20 -4.87
N ASP A 699 -25.07 -4.23 -4.87
CA ASP A 699 -25.28 -3.26 -5.96
C ASP A 699 -25.77 -1.92 -5.42
N SER A 700 -25.82 -0.90 -6.28
CA SER A 700 -26.27 0.46 -5.94
C SER A 700 -27.76 0.51 -5.57
N ALA A 701 -28.57 -0.39 -6.12
CA ALA A 701 -30.00 -0.51 -5.79
C ALA A 701 -30.24 -1.15 -4.41
N ASN A 702 -29.22 -1.69 -3.77
CA ASN A 702 -29.30 -2.52 -2.58
C ASN A 702 -30.25 -3.73 -2.76
N SER A 703 -30.33 -4.26 -3.99
CA SER A 703 -31.27 -5.32 -4.36
C SER A 703 -30.91 -6.68 -3.76
N PHE A 704 -29.66 -6.85 -3.34
CA PHE A 704 -29.17 -8.04 -2.64
C PHE A 704 -28.02 -7.70 -1.68
N THR A 705 -27.74 -8.62 -0.77
CA THR A 705 -26.70 -8.45 0.26
C THR A 705 -25.66 -9.56 0.13
N LEU A 706 -24.38 -9.17 0.08
CA LEU A 706 -23.26 -10.10 0.26
C LEU A 706 -23.15 -10.45 1.74
N PRO A 707 -23.11 -11.76 2.11
CA PRO A 707 -23.05 -12.17 3.50
C PRO A 707 -21.73 -11.77 4.18
N SER A 708 -21.79 -11.63 5.50
CA SER A 708 -20.59 -11.43 6.31
C SER A 708 -19.70 -12.68 6.34
N TYR A 709 -18.43 -12.49 6.57
CA TYR A 709 -17.49 -13.59 6.75
C TYR A 709 -16.38 -13.28 7.76
N VAL A 710 -15.83 -14.34 8.33
CA VAL A 710 -14.57 -14.34 9.09
C VAL A 710 -13.60 -15.27 8.38
N LEU A 711 -12.38 -14.81 8.16
CA LEU A 711 -11.26 -15.64 7.70
C LEU A 711 -10.22 -15.70 8.82
N ALA A 712 -9.58 -16.85 8.94
CA ALA A 712 -8.47 -17.05 9.85
C ALA A 712 -7.29 -17.65 9.10
N ASP A 713 -6.10 -17.16 9.39
CA ASP A 713 -4.84 -17.62 8.84
C ASP A 713 -3.89 -18.01 9.98
N ALA A 714 -2.98 -18.95 9.72
CA ALA A 714 -1.93 -19.35 10.65
C ALA A 714 -0.59 -19.41 9.94
N PHE A 715 0.47 -19.05 10.62
CA PHE A 715 1.81 -19.08 10.05
C PHE A 715 2.88 -19.32 11.10
N ALA A 716 4.01 -19.88 10.66
CA ALA A 716 5.18 -20.12 11.50
C ALA A 716 6.44 -19.89 10.67
N THR A 717 7.46 -19.31 11.30
CA THR A 717 8.79 -19.13 10.72
C THR A 717 9.83 -19.76 11.62
N TYR A 718 10.62 -20.66 11.07
CA TYR A 718 11.76 -21.29 11.73
C TYR A 718 13.04 -20.86 11.02
N ASP A 719 13.90 -20.17 11.75
CA ASP A 719 15.17 -19.65 11.28
C ASP A 719 16.31 -20.46 11.89
N THR A 720 17.19 -21.00 11.04
CA THR A 720 18.39 -21.75 11.43
C THR A 720 19.61 -21.31 10.63
N ARG A 721 20.77 -21.90 10.88
CA ARG A 721 21.99 -21.58 10.15
C ARG A 721 22.68 -22.84 9.64
N ILE A 722 23.14 -22.75 8.37
CA ILE A 722 24.05 -23.76 7.79
C ILE A 722 25.41 -23.07 7.59
N GLY A 723 26.33 -23.32 8.52
CA GLY A 723 27.59 -22.59 8.59
C GLY A 723 27.35 -21.11 8.90
N LYS A 724 27.79 -20.21 8.00
CA LYS A 724 27.55 -18.75 8.11
C LYS A 724 26.29 -18.26 7.46
N LYS A 725 25.56 -19.14 6.76
CA LYS A 725 24.37 -18.77 5.96
C LYS A 725 23.11 -18.94 6.80
N LYS A 726 22.17 -17.97 6.71
CA LYS A 726 20.87 -18.09 7.35
C LYS A 726 19.93 -18.88 6.43
N LEU A 727 19.25 -19.87 7.00
CA LEU A 727 18.20 -20.65 6.34
C LEU A 727 16.90 -20.47 7.09
N SER A 728 15.86 -20.07 6.38
CA SER A 728 14.53 -19.81 6.94
C SER A 728 13.49 -20.74 6.28
N PHE A 729 12.63 -21.33 7.09
CA PHE A 729 11.47 -22.09 6.66
C PHE A 729 10.22 -21.37 7.15
N GLN A 730 9.31 -21.06 6.23
CA GLN A 730 8.07 -20.38 6.56
C GLN A 730 6.86 -21.17 6.06
N LEU A 731 6.02 -21.60 6.98
CA LEU A 731 4.74 -22.24 6.72
C LEU A 731 3.62 -21.22 6.85
N ASN A 732 2.73 -21.12 5.85
CA ASN A 732 1.52 -20.31 5.92
C ASN A 732 0.30 -21.17 5.53
N VAL A 733 -0.77 -21.02 6.29
CA VAL A 733 -2.08 -21.58 6.00
C VAL A 733 -3.08 -20.44 5.92
N LYS A 734 -3.54 -20.10 4.72
CA LYS A 734 -4.56 -19.07 4.48
C LYS A 734 -5.95 -19.70 4.42
N ASN A 735 -6.95 -18.96 4.89
CA ASN A 735 -8.34 -19.44 5.02
C ASN A 735 -8.38 -20.82 5.72
N LEU A 736 -7.82 -20.88 6.93
CA LEU A 736 -7.58 -22.10 7.72
C LEU A 736 -8.81 -23.04 7.79
N PHE A 737 -10.00 -22.46 7.93
CA PHE A 737 -11.27 -23.20 8.03
C PHE A 737 -11.94 -23.49 6.69
N ASN A 738 -11.26 -23.18 5.55
CA ASN A 738 -11.75 -23.38 4.19
C ASN A 738 -13.16 -22.79 3.95
N ARG A 739 -13.40 -21.59 4.49
CA ARG A 739 -14.69 -20.91 4.36
C ARG A 739 -14.92 -20.43 2.93
N THR A 740 -16.08 -20.71 2.37
CA THR A 740 -16.56 -20.05 1.15
C THR A 740 -17.05 -18.66 1.49
N TYR A 741 -16.60 -17.65 0.77
CA TYR A 741 -16.95 -16.25 0.99
C TYR A 741 -17.00 -15.47 -0.33
N TYR A 742 -17.66 -14.33 -0.32
CA TYR A 742 -17.89 -13.49 -1.49
C TYR A 742 -17.34 -12.10 -1.22
N PRO A 743 -16.09 -11.78 -1.64
CA PRO A 743 -15.42 -10.54 -1.26
C PRO A 743 -16.08 -9.28 -1.86
N SER A 744 -16.61 -9.37 -3.08
CA SER A 744 -17.24 -8.24 -3.76
C SER A 744 -18.18 -8.68 -4.88
N SER A 745 -18.93 -7.74 -5.44
CA SER A 745 -19.75 -7.94 -6.64
C SER A 745 -19.71 -6.71 -7.54
N ALA A 746 -19.95 -6.89 -8.84
CA ALA A 746 -20.27 -5.81 -9.77
C ALA A 746 -21.79 -5.68 -9.99
N ASN A 747 -22.49 -6.81 -9.98
CA ASN A 747 -23.94 -6.94 -10.10
C ASN A 747 -24.34 -8.38 -9.77
N ARG A 748 -25.64 -8.71 -9.90
CA ARG A 748 -26.16 -10.07 -9.60
C ARG A 748 -25.59 -11.21 -10.45
N TYR A 749 -24.94 -10.91 -11.58
CA TYR A 749 -24.34 -11.89 -12.49
C TYR A 749 -22.81 -11.94 -12.37
N PHE A 750 -22.25 -11.14 -11.47
CA PHE A 750 -20.83 -11.06 -11.24
C PHE A 750 -20.55 -10.89 -9.74
N VAL A 751 -20.57 -12.00 -9.04
CA VAL A 751 -20.25 -12.08 -7.60
C VAL A 751 -18.95 -12.87 -7.45
N ALA A 752 -17.90 -12.19 -7.03
CA ALA A 752 -16.59 -12.81 -6.84
C ALA A 752 -16.65 -13.89 -5.76
N VAL A 753 -15.95 -14.99 -5.98
CA VAL A 753 -15.81 -16.11 -5.00
C VAL A 753 -14.38 -16.05 -4.47
N GLY A 754 -14.26 -15.91 -3.16
CA GLY A 754 -12.96 -15.83 -2.49
C GLY A 754 -12.22 -17.17 -2.49
N ASP A 755 -10.89 -17.11 -2.37
CA ASP A 755 -10.02 -18.26 -2.48
C ASP A 755 -10.25 -19.30 -1.37
N ALA A 756 -10.17 -20.57 -1.75
CA ALA A 756 -10.17 -21.70 -0.83
C ALA A 756 -8.93 -21.70 0.09
N ARG A 757 -8.92 -22.60 1.08
CA ARG A 757 -7.73 -22.80 1.92
C ARG A 757 -6.50 -23.12 1.08
N GLN A 758 -5.42 -22.38 1.33
CA GLN A 758 -4.11 -22.62 0.73
C GLN A 758 -3.09 -22.90 1.83
N VAL A 759 -2.29 -23.95 1.64
CA VAL A 759 -1.11 -24.25 2.46
C VAL A 759 0.12 -23.98 1.60
N SER A 760 1.09 -23.24 2.15
CA SER A 760 2.35 -22.93 1.45
C SER A 760 3.55 -23.03 2.38
N LEU A 761 4.67 -23.52 1.83
CA LEU A 761 5.98 -23.56 2.49
C LEU A 761 6.95 -22.75 1.63
N LEU A 762 7.68 -21.84 2.26
CA LEU A 762 8.76 -21.08 1.64
C LEU A 762 10.06 -21.41 2.36
N THR A 763 11.09 -21.74 1.60
CA THR A 763 12.46 -21.90 2.10
C THR A 763 13.33 -20.80 1.53
N THR A 764 14.01 -20.04 2.38
CA THR A 764 14.89 -18.93 1.98
C THR A 764 16.30 -19.18 2.51
N LEU A 765 17.28 -19.21 1.61
CA LEU A 765 18.69 -19.23 1.91
C LEU A 765 19.29 -17.83 1.69
N GLN A 766 19.90 -17.26 2.75
CA GLN A 766 20.65 -16.00 2.69
C GLN A 766 22.14 -16.27 2.75
N PHE A 767 22.94 -15.60 1.89
CA PHE A 767 24.38 -15.85 1.77
C PHE A 767 25.18 -14.61 1.33
#